data_013a5ecf6225861a7eb97954eb58584c
#
_entry.id   013a5ecf6225861a7eb97954eb58584c
#
_cell.length_a   1.000
_cell.length_b   1.000
_cell.length_c   1.000
_cell.angle_alpha   90.00
_cell.angle_beta   90.00
_cell.angle_gamma   90.00
#
_symmetry.space_group_name_H-M   'P 1'
#
loop_
_entity.id
_entity.type
_entity.pdbx_description
1 polymer ?
#
loop_
_entity_poly.entity_id
_entity_poly.type
_entity_poly.pdbx_seq_one_letter_code
_entity_poly.pdbx_strand_id
1 'polypeptide(L)'
;VALIEILKLTTKSPATGVEGVNLTLPAIIDKIVSITQPEEQSNNKERRDHLTGRCFGFKSLIQSQLLFAKGASIAEWEKVLDHIFKLATETTWLRRECGVTLYETLATLTQIKDLDIEYVNLLVQRLEPFKLSKTPEGLAIWLTTSTLFPDAKLPKGVWNHNDPLSSKERGTVAKILRDNGAQTEDGSAGNSTGAAQSTPSFAWSIILSHLYKRHKPSKKSEEKVSDFEKFWLEAVDQGLFAASASTERKSLGLQVVSMGISTAPVQLLHAVFSPNAMRCIINQRAGQDRYLHEAAKGPLAQMVTRSKSDQGSISVMLKGLLSGNGAVDFDRLTKSKTAEELFARAKDESAADALTLLQQLSARPNAEDQPQADTKRRLLADMMLNMARKQQPEEGKDNENTASLVLSMVPFGYADASAGALKASPPLSEASQEMFRSRLMSCLNHILSARMDKDFAILEKVVEEVKATDAASKTGLRTKADKEIVENLEKAHKTLKALKKLEQKQTDSKRAPLRAFKALYALSILLVYNGEADVVPVLEDLELCYQSWKKSEDASVMLVEILLSFISKPSAVYRKIAQQVFEAFSSQLDAEGLQSMLDILDKSENLSGQQELFEQADDAEEDGESGSDEDASDVEMIDGEDDSDVEVDSDVEIVDDAESGASEDDSDEEADAEDAEDADLEDFENKLALALKTQKPTEGDSDFDESDMDDDQMMALEGHLTSIFTERKKNTSNKKKDNKDAKENIVNFKNRVLDLLTIFAKQEHSNKLTLDLVLPMITLIRTTTSKQISDKAFGLLQQFFGACNKSKQFPEADEASEVLALLHSVHDEIRANASKLHSNACSRSSLFLAKILVNLDPKHYSDVADCYSNLQKEWYADPKSQIQPSVFTEWTSWSITTKKHNN
;
A
#
# COMPACT_ATOMS: atom_id res chain seq x y z
N VAL A 1 -23.17 -42.74 -7.96
CA VAL A 1 -22.69 -42.98 -9.36
C VAL A 1 -22.78 -44.46 -9.69
N ALA A 2 -22.11 -45.37 -8.98
CA ALA A 2 -22.11 -46.79 -9.28
C ALA A 2 -23.51 -47.43 -9.37
N LEU A 3 -24.39 -47.14 -8.42
CA LEU A 3 -25.77 -47.64 -8.41
C LEU A 3 -26.57 -47.14 -9.65
N ILE A 4 -26.36 -45.87 -10.04
CA ILE A 4 -27.00 -45.29 -11.23
C ILE A 4 -26.56 -46.05 -12.50
N GLU A 5 -25.28 -46.33 -12.63
CA GLU A 5 -24.74 -47.05 -13.79
C GLU A 5 -25.18 -48.51 -13.79
N ILE A 6 -25.22 -49.20 -12.64
CA ILE A 6 -25.78 -50.54 -12.52
C ILE A 6 -27.25 -50.55 -12.95
N LEU A 7 -28.03 -49.60 -12.49
CA LEU A 7 -29.43 -49.48 -12.87
C LEU A 7 -29.64 -49.21 -14.37
N LYS A 8 -28.77 -48.40 -14.98
CA LYS A 8 -28.77 -48.16 -16.43
C LYS A 8 -28.39 -49.41 -17.22
N LEU A 9 -27.47 -50.22 -16.72
CA LEU A 9 -27.05 -51.46 -17.37
C LEU A 9 -28.16 -52.54 -17.37
N THR A 10 -28.99 -52.56 -16.32
CA THR A 10 -30.11 -53.51 -16.21
C THR A 10 -31.15 -53.34 -17.32
N THR A 11 -31.24 -52.13 -17.94
CA THR A 11 -32.15 -51.85 -19.06
C THR A 11 -31.59 -52.28 -20.43
N LYS A 12 -30.27 -52.38 -20.54
CA LYS A 12 -29.62 -52.70 -21.83
C LYS A 12 -29.48 -54.18 -22.13
N SER A 13 -29.78 -55.05 -21.18
CA SER A 13 -29.65 -56.50 -21.38
C SER A 13 -30.87 -57.28 -20.86
N PRO A 14 -31.97 -57.29 -21.63
CA PRO A 14 -33.15 -58.09 -21.27
C PRO A 14 -32.99 -59.60 -21.58
N ALA A 15 -31.86 -60.04 -22.05
CA ALA A 15 -31.72 -61.34 -22.69
C ALA A 15 -30.65 -62.30 -22.15
N THR A 16 -29.99 -61.98 -21.08
CA THR A 16 -29.10 -63.00 -20.46
C THR A 16 -29.84 -63.64 -19.30
N GLY A 17 -30.46 -64.78 -19.62
CA GLY A 17 -31.15 -65.60 -18.68
C GLY A 17 -30.25 -66.10 -17.54
N VAL A 18 -30.10 -65.31 -16.50
CA VAL A 18 -29.69 -65.81 -15.20
C VAL A 18 -31.02 -66.20 -14.48
N GLU A 19 -31.28 -67.42 -14.42
CA GLU A 19 -32.47 -67.96 -13.69
C GLU A 19 -32.45 -67.37 -12.25
N GLY A 20 -33.56 -66.75 -11.88
CA GLY A 20 -33.79 -66.27 -10.53
C GLY A 20 -33.58 -64.77 -10.26
N VAL A 21 -33.13 -63.93 -11.21
CA VAL A 21 -33.04 -62.53 -10.99
C VAL A 21 -34.20 -61.77 -11.67
N ASN A 22 -35.14 -61.33 -10.82
CA ASN A 22 -36.24 -60.47 -11.28
C ASN A 22 -35.84 -59.01 -11.19
N LEU A 23 -35.42 -58.40 -12.31
CA LEU A 23 -35.01 -56.99 -12.40
C LEU A 23 -36.12 -56.08 -12.90
N THR A 24 -37.36 -56.42 -12.60
CA THR A 24 -38.51 -55.54 -12.92
C THR A 24 -38.46 -54.29 -11.99
N LEU A 25 -38.97 -53.18 -12.52
CA LEU A 25 -38.99 -51.93 -11.81
C LEU A 25 -39.68 -52.01 -10.45
N PRO A 26 -40.88 -52.69 -10.31
CA PRO A 26 -41.45 -52.94 -8.99
C PRO A 26 -40.52 -53.68 -8.06
N ALA A 27 -39.86 -54.74 -8.53
CA ALA A 27 -38.94 -55.51 -7.70
C ALA A 27 -37.73 -54.70 -7.20
N ILE A 28 -37.22 -53.76 -8.02
CA ILE A 28 -36.17 -52.85 -7.63
C ILE A 28 -36.65 -51.88 -6.54
N ILE A 29 -37.85 -51.32 -6.67
CA ILE A 29 -38.46 -50.41 -5.67
C ILE A 29 -38.63 -51.17 -4.35
N ASP A 30 -39.25 -52.36 -4.39
CA ASP A 30 -39.51 -53.18 -3.21
C ASP A 30 -38.18 -53.60 -2.53
N LYS A 31 -37.16 -53.87 -3.32
CA LYS A 31 -35.82 -54.21 -2.81
C LYS A 31 -35.18 -53.00 -2.13
N ILE A 32 -35.23 -51.79 -2.67
CA ILE A 32 -34.75 -50.56 -2.02
C ILE A 32 -35.43 -50.39 -0.69
N VAL A 33 -36.76 -50.57 -0.63
CA VAL A 33 -37.54 -50.45 0.62
C VAL A 33 -37.11 -51.50 1.63
N SER A 34 -36.98 -52.77 1.21
CA SER A 34 -36.67 -53.89 2.11
C SER A 34 -35.26 -53.78 2.71
N ILE A 35 -34.24 -53.49 1.93
CA ILE A 35 -32.84 -53.39 2.42
C ILE A 35 -32.59 -52.14 3.25
N THR A 36 -33.45 -51.15 3.14
CA THR A 36 -33.34 -49.89 3.89
C THR A 36 -34.38 -49.80 5.02
N GLN A 37 -35.05 -50.91 5.36
CA GLN A 37 -35.98 -50.97 6.49
C GLN A 37 -35.17 -51.09 7.78
N PRO A 38 -35.27 -50.14 8.74
CA PRO A 38 -34.63 -50.31 10.01
C PRO A 38 -35.19 -51.53 10.77
N GLU A 39 -34.31 -52.28 11.38
CA GLU A 39 -34.73 -53.34 12.29
C GLU A 39 -35.31 -52.76 13.57
N GLU A 40 -36.26 -53.48 14.24
CA GLU A 40 -36.89 -52.96 15.45
C GLU A 40 -35.92 -52.69 16.59
N GLN A 41 -34.76 -53.33 16.63
CA GLN A 41 -33.71 -53.20 17.63
C GLN A 41 -32.55 -52.25 17.20
N SER A 42 -32.62 -51.66 16.02
CA SER A 42 -31.54 -50.81 15.51
C SER A 42 -31.41 -49.51 16.32
N ASN A 43 -30.18 -49.11 16.59
CA ASN A 43 -29.88 -47.85 17.26
C ASN A 43 -30.27 -46.63 16.41
N ASN A 44 -30.36 -45.44 17.01
CA ASN A 44 -30.76 -44.23 16.31
C ASN A 44 -29.86 -43.86 15.11
N LYS A 45 -28.56 -44.22 15.13
CA LYS A 45 -27.62 -43.97 14.05
C LYS A 45 -27.91 -44.88 12.87
N GLU A 46 -28.01 -46.19 13.09
CA GLU A 46 -28.36 -47.19 12.07
C GLU A 46 -29.72 -46.86 11.43
N ARG A 47 -30.71 -46.49 12.23
CA ARG A 47 -32.00 -46.06 11.71
C ARG A 47 -31.89 -44.84 10.79
N ARG A 48 -31.05 -43.86 11.16
CA ARG A 48 -30.77 -42.71 10.28
C ARG A 48 -30.11 -43.13 9.02
N ASP A 49 -29.09 -43.99 9.09
CA ASP A 49 -28.35 -44.48 7.93
C ASP A 49 -29.26 -45.27 6.95
N HIS A 50 -30.14 -46.08 7.44
CA HIS A 50 -31.14 -46.81 6.64
C HIS A 50 -32.11 -45.86 5.92
N LEU A 51 -32.68 -44.87 6.62
CA LEU A 51 -33.62 -43.90 6.04
C LEU A 51 -32.92 -42.98 5.01
N THR A 52 -31.68 -42.60 5.32
CA THR A 52 -30.82 -41.82 4.37
C THR A 52 -30.52 -42.66 3.14
N GLY A 53 -30.17 -43.94 3.32
CA GLY A 53 -29.95 -44.91 2.25
C GLY A 53 -31.21 -45.10 1.38
N ARG A 54 -32.40 -45.09 1.94
CA ARG A 54 -33.64 -45.09 1.17
C ARG A 54 -33.82 -43.87 0.30
N CYS A 55 -33.55 -42.68 0.82
CA CYS A 55 -33.62 -41.45 0.03
C CYS A 55 -32.64 -41.48 -1.13
N PHE A 56 -31.38 -41.85 -0.89
CA PHE A 56 -30.36 -41.96 -1.97
C PHE A 56 -30.63 -43.09 -2.94
N GLY A 57 -31.23 -44.22 -2.50
CA GLY A 57 -31.67 -45.30 -3.37
C GLY A 57 -32.71 -44.82 -4.37
N PHE A 58 -33.73 -44.10 -3.92
CA PHE A 58 -34.74 -43.50 -4.82
C PHE A 58 -34.15 -42.40 -5.69
N LYS A 59 -33.26 -41.56 -5.15
CA LYS A 59 -32.54 -40.57 -5.94
C LYS A 59 -31.79 -41.23 -7.10
N SER A 60 -31.08 -42.33 -6.82
CA SER A 60 -30.32 -43.06 -7.86
C SER A 60 -31.25 -43.70 -8.90
N LEU A 61 -32.41 -44.19 -8.48
CA LEU A 61 -33.42 -44.76 -9.39
C LEU A 61 -33.99 -43.68 -10.31
N ILE A 62 -34.30 -42.49 -9.80
CA ILE A 62 -34.76 -41.35 -10.59
C ILE A 62 -33.68 -40.93 -11.61
N GLN A 63 -32.44 -40.77 -11.14
CA GLN A 63 -31.29 -40.34 -11.99
C GLN A 63 -30.92 -41.36 -13.05
N SER A 64 -31.26 -42.64 -12.86
CA SER A 64 -31.09 -43.67 -13.87
C SER A 64 -32.07 -43.54 -15.03
N GLN A 65 -33.16 -42.76 -14.87
CA GLN A 65 -34.25 -42.57 -15.81
C GLN A 65 -35.10 -43.80 -16.07
N LEU A 66 -34.94 -44.91 -15.33
CA LEU A 66 -35.71 -46.14 -15.49
C LEU A 66 -37.22 -45.95 -15.31
N LEU A 67 -37.60 -45.09 -14.35
CA LEU A 67 -38.99 -44.75 -14.08
C LEU A 67 -39.71 -44.06 -15.26
N PHE A 68 -38.93 -43.52 -16.20
CA PHE A 68 -39.43 -42.74 -17.32
C PHE A 68 -39.16 -43.40 -18.70
N ALA A 69 -38.68 -44.64 -18.67
CA ALA A 69 -38.40 -45.41 -19.86
C ALA A 69 -39.72 -45.81 -20.58
N LYS A 70 -39.66 -46.02 -21.93
CA LYS A 70 -40.82 -46.52 -22.69
C LYS A 70 -41.32 -47.82 -22.13
N GLY A 71 -42.57 -47.83 -21.66
CA GLY A 71 -43.21 -49.02 -21.04
C GLY A 71 -43.14 -49.05 -19.51
N ALA A 72 -42.49 -48.08 -18.85
CA ALA A 72 -42.60 -47.89 -17.40
C ALA A 72 -44.04 -47.44 -17.05
N SER A 73 -44.57 -47.99 -15.96
CA SER A 73 -45.92 -47.61 -15.49
C SER A 73 -45.77 -46.33 -14.63
N ILE A 74 -46.70 -45.39 -14.81
CA ILE A 74 -46.77 -44.18 -14.00
C ILE A 74 -47.03 -44.49 -12.51
N ALA A 75 -47.62 -45.69 -12.20
CA ALA A 75 -47.89 -46.14 -10.86
C ALA A 75 -46.60 -46.41 -10.06
N GLU A 76 -45.49 -46.84 -10.68
CA GLU A 76 -44.19 -46.97 -10.02
C GLU A 76 -43.63 -45.59 -9.65
N TRP A 77 -43.79 -44.61 -10.50
CA TRP A 77 -43.43 -43.23 -10.20
C TRP A 77 -44.22 -42.70 -8.99
N GLU A 78 -45.49 -42.91 -8.95
CA GLU A 78 -46.35 -42.55 -7.80
C GLU A 78 -45.86 -43.19 -6.50
N LYS A 79 -45.52 -44.48 -6.51
CA LYS A 79 -44.97 -45.19 -5.34
C LYS A 79 -43.68 -44.56 -4.86
N VAL A 80 -42.74 -44.26 -5.75
CA VAL A 80 -41.46 -43.62 -5.41
C VAL A 80 -41.68 -42.23 -4.82
N LEU A 81 -42.55 -41.44 -5.44
CA LEU A 81 -42.91 -40.12 -4.88
C LEU A 81 -43.50 -40.27 -3.48
N ASP A 82 -44.46 -41.18 -3.28
CA ASP A 82 -45.07 -41.36 -1.94
C ASP A 82 -44.05 -41.72 -0.87
N HIS A 83 -43.07 -42.58 -1.20
CA HIS A 83 -41.99 -42.88 -0.27
C HIS A 83 -41.13 -41.67 0.05
N ILE A 84 -40.73 -40.85 -0.94
CA ILE A 84 -39.91 -39.67 -0.70
C ILE A 84 -40.69 -38.60 0.08
N PHE A 85 -41.96 -38.36 -0.27
CA PHE A 85 -42.81 -37.41 0.44
C PHE A 85 -43.09 -37.81 1.88
N LYS A 86 -43.35 -39.13 2.13
CA LYS A 86 -43.47 -39.67 3.50
C LYS A 86 -42.18 -39.48 4.31
N LEU A 87 -41.02 -39.79 3.73
CA LEU A 87 -39.74 -39.56 4.36
C LEU A 87 -39.53 -38.07 4.71
N ALA A 88 -39.92 -37.15 3.83
CA ALA A 88 -39.80 -35.73 4.05
C ALA A 88 -40.70 -35.19 5.16
N THR A 89 -41.86 -35.82 5.40
CA THR A 89 -42.86 -35.38 6.41
C THR A 89 -42.71 -36.10 7.72
N GLU A 90 -42.50 -37.41 7.70
CA GLU A 90 -42.38 -38.24 8.90
C GLU A 90 -40.99 -38.11 9.56
N THR A 91 -39.99 -37.73 8.80
CA THR A 91 -38.59 -37.64 9.23
C THR A 91 -38.05 -36.21 9.04
N THR A 92 -38.34 -35.34 10.01
CA THR A 92 -38.07 -33.91 9.92
C THR A 92 -36.61 -33.55 9.59
N TRP A 93 -35.63 -34.28 10.11
CA TRP A 93 -34.21 -34.08 9.84
C TRP A 93 -33.81 -34.47 8.41
N LEU A 94 -34.58 -35.33 7.69
CA LEU A 94 -34.34 -35.77 6.33
C LEU A 94 -35.08 -34.92 5.29
N ARG A 95 -36.00 -34.07 5.73
CA ARG A 95 -36.82 -33.22 4.85
C ARG A 95 -35.98 -32.49 3.82
N ARG A 96 -34.85 -31.91 4.23
CA ARG A 96 -33.96 -31.18 3.35
C ARG A 96 -33.41 -32.06 2.23
N GLU A 97 -32.92 -33.25 2.54
CA GLU A 97 -32.34 -34.18 1.56
C GLU A 97 -33.42 -34.72 0.61
N CYS A 98 -34.60 -35.05 1.13
CA CYS A 98 -35.75 -35.41 0.31
C CYS A 98 -36.19 -34.23 -0.61
N GLY A 99 -36.22 -33.02 -0.10
CA GLY A 99 -36.54 -31.81 -0.84
C GLY A 99 -35.53 -31.52 -1.95
N VAL A 100 -34.23 -31.69 -1.69
CA VAL A 100 -33.18 -31.58 -2.72
C VAL A 100 -33.37 -32.67 -3.78
N THR A 101 -33.68 -33.91 -3.36
CA THR A 101 -33.94 -35.00 -4.32
C THR A 101 -35.13 -34.71 -5.23
N LEU A 102 -36.25 -34.22 -4.67
CA LEU A 102 -37.41 -33.81 -5.46
C LEU A 102 -37.12 -32.62 -6.39
N TYR A 103 -36.31 -31.67 -5.95
CA TYR A 103 -35.86 -30.54 -6.77
C TYR A 103 -34.99 -31.00 -7.92
N GLU A 104 -33.95 -31.81 -7.67
CA GLU A 104 -33.07 -32.33 -8.72
C GLU A 104 -33.81 -33.25 -9.72
N THR A 105 -34.92 -33.85 -9.29
CA THR A 105 -35.80 -34.61 -10.19
C THR A 105 -36.31 -33.76 -11.34
N LEU A 106 -36.66 -32.50 -11.10
CA LEU A 106 -37.09 -31.59 -12.16
C LEU A 106 -36.04 -31.46 -13.26
N ALA A 107 -34.77 -31.35 -12.90
CA ALA A 107 -33.69 -31.32 -13.87
C ALA A 107 -33.52 -32.62 -14.63
N THR A 108 -33.74 -33.76 -13.99
CA THR A 108 -33.75 -35.08 -14.65
C THR A 108 -34.91 -35.20 -15.65
N LEU A 109 -36.10 -34.73 -15.28
CA LEU A 109 -37.28 -34.75 -16.15
C LEU A 109 -37.11 -33.89 -17.40
N THR A 110 -36.36 -32.79 -17.35
CA THR A 110 -36.07 -31.95 -18.55
C THR A 110 -35.18 -32.66 -19.58
N GLN A 111 -34.46 -33.67 -19.18
CA GLN A 111 -33.57 -34.44 -20.09
C GLN A 111 -34.30 -35.56 -20.84
N ILE A 112 -35.54 -35.87 -20.50
CA ILE A 112 -36.31 -36.93 -21.09
C ILE A 112 -37.04 -36.41 -22.35
N LYS A 113 -36.76 -37.06 -23.49
CA LYS A 113 -37.46 -36.72 -24.73
C LYS A 113 -38.90 -37.20 -24.66
N ASP A 114 -39.83 -36.35 -25.10
CA ASP A 114 -41.29 -36.64 -25.16
C ASP A 114 -41.86 -37.03 -23.77
N LEU A 115 -41.40 -36.35 -22.69
CA LEU A 115 -41.90 -36.58 -21.34
C LEU A 115 -43.41 -36.25 -21.28
N ASP A 116 -44.20 -37.17 -20.75
CA ASP A 116 -45.56 -36.87 -20.39
C ASP A 116 -45.61 -35.87 -19.19
N ILE A 117 -46.26 -34.77 -19.34
CA ILE A 117 -46.40 -33.75 -18.33
C ILE A 117 -47.05 -34.26 -17.02
N GLU A 118 -47.74 -35.39 -17.10
CA GLU A 118 -48.34 -36.02 -15.93
C GLU A 118 -47.34 -36.44 -14.88
N TYR A 119 -46.09 -36.83 -15.25
CA TYR A 119 -45.01 -37.08 -14.33
C TYR A 119 -44.65 -35.86 -13.48
N VAL A 120 -44.66 -34.66 -14.07
CA VAL A 120 -44.44 -33.41 -13.36
C VAL A 120 -45.64 -33.03 -12.51
N ASN A 121 -46.86 -33.19 -13.04
CA ASN A 121 -48.11 -32.92 -12.31
C ASN A 121 -48.20 -33.73 -11.03
N LEU A 122 -47.94 -35.02 -11.08
CA LEU A 122 -47.92 -35.91 -9.93
C LEU A 122 -46.96 -35.45 -8.81
N LEU A 123 -45.75 -34.98 -9.20
CA LEU A 123 -44.79 -34.45 -8.28
C LEU A 123 -45.30 -33.18 -7.57
N VAL A 124 -45.74 -32.19 -8.34
CA VAL A 124 -46.07 -30.91 -7.75
C VAL A 124 -47.43 -30.93 -7.01
N GLN A 125 -48.39 -31.75 -7.46
CA GLN A 125 -49.67 -31.87 -6.78
C GLN A 125 -49.60 -32.56 -5.39
N ARG A 126 -48.53 -33.36 -5.12
CA ARG A 126 -48.26 -33.95 -3.84
C ARG A 126 -47.71 -32.96 -2.82
N LEU A 127 -47.21 -31.79 -3.24
CA LEU A 127 -46.67 -30.77 -2.32
C LEU A 127 -47.71 -30.34 -1.27
N GLU A 128 -48.97 -30.17 -1.64
CA GLU A 128 -50.02 -29.67 -0.72
C GLU A 128 -50.52 -30.74 0.24
N PRO A 129 -50.90 -31.97 -0.21
CA PRO A 129 -51.34 -33.06 0.71
C PRO A 129 -50.28 -33.38 1.77
N PHE A 130 -49.00 -33.31 1.41
CA PHE A 130 -47.87 -33.52 2.35
C PHE A 130 -47.42 -32.28 3.07
N LYS A 131 -48.13 -31.14 2.97
CA LYS A 131 -47.87 -29.86 3.63
C LYS A 131 -46.46 -29.32 3.35
N LEU A 132 -45.85 -29.62 2.19
CA LEU A 132 -44.55 -29.17 1.79
C LEU A 132 -44.59 -27.90 0.92
N SER A 133 -45.76 -27.48 0.44
CA SER A 133 -45.93 -26.29 -0.40
C SER A 133 -45.36 -25.01 0.22
N LYS A 134 -45.48 -24.85 1.53
CA LYS A 134 -45.01 -23.67 2.31
C LYS A 134 -43.73 -23.97 3.08
N THR A 135 -42.84 -24.77 2.53
CA THR A 135 -41.48 -25.02 3.02
C THR A 135 -40.46 -24.44 2.07
N PRO A 136 -39.20 -24.17 2.45
CA PRO A 136 -38.17 -23.70 1.54
C PRO A 136 -37.99 -24.59 0.33
N GLU A 137 -38.01 -25.91 0.53
CA GLU A 137 -37.88 -26.94 -0.51
C GLU A 137 -39.06 -26.92 -1.48
N GLY A 138 -40.28 -26.89 -0.95
CA GLY A 138 -41.50 -26.82 -1.76
C GLY A 138 -41.58 -25.53 -2.58
N LEU A 139 -41.15 -24.41 -2.00
CA LEU A 139 -41.08 -23.15 -2.70
C LEU A 139 -40.09 -23.18 -3.87
N ALA A 140 -38.92 -23.82 -3.66
CA ALA A 140 -37.94 -23.98 -4.75
C ALA A 140 -38.48 -24.87 -5.87
N ILE A 141 -39.13 -25.99 -5.51
CA ILE A 141 -39.76 -26.88 -6.49
C ILE A 141 -40.84 -26.14 -7.27
N TRP A 142 -41.70 -25.40 -6.58
CA TRP A 142 -42.76 -24.60 -7.21
C TRP A 142 -42.25 -23.61 -8.24
N LEU A 143 -41.29 -22.80 -7.83
CA LEU A 143 -40.70 -21.76 -8.72
C LEU A 143 -39.98 -22.38 -9.91
N THR A 144 -39.26 -23.45 -9.69
CA THR A 144 -38.52 -24.15 -10.75
C THR A 144 -39.49 -24.84 -11.72
N THR A 145 -40.56 -25.50 -11.22
CA THR A 145 -41.57 -26.11 -12.05
C THR A 145 -42.28 -25.07 -12.91
N SER A 146 -42.71 -23.95 -12.32
CA SER A 146 -43.38 -22.87 -13.10
C SER A 146 -42.52 -22.29 -14.22
N THR A 147 -41.21 -22.43 -14.15
CA THR A 147 -40.26 -21.95 -15.15
C THR A 147 -39.90 -23.03 -16.20
N LEU A 148 -39.62 -24.25 -15.75
CA LEU A 148 -39.20 -25.33 -16.65
C LEU A 148 -40.36 -26.03 -17.33
N PHE A 149 -41.54 -26.08 -16.67
CA PHE A 149 -42.76 -26.74 -17.15
C PHE A 149 -43.97 -25.82 -17.04
N PRO A 150 -44.11 -24.82 -17.92
CA PRO A 150 -45.22 -23.83 -17.85
C PRO A 150 -46.61 -24.48 -17.92
N ASP A 151 -46.72 -25.65 -18.57
CA ASP A 151 -48.00 -26.34 -18.75
C ASP A 151 -48.34 -27.25 -17.54
N ALA A 152 -47.51 -27.32 -16.53
CA ALA A 152 -47.73 -28.14 -15.36
C ALA A 152 -48.91 -27.57 -14.51
N LYS A 153 -49.77 -28.47 -14.02
CA LYS A 153 -50.94 -28.14 -13.20
C LYS A 153 -50.49 -27.96 -11.73
N LEU A 154 -50.11 -26.74 -11.33
CA LEU A 154 -49.78 -26.43 -9.95
C LEU A 154 -51.01 -26.48 -9.04
N PRO A 155 -50.90 -26.85 -7.75
CA PRO A 155 -51.96 -26.85 -6.79
C PRO A 155 -52.64 -25.46 -6.67
N LYS A 156 -53.99 -25.43 -6.74
CA LYS A 156 -54.72 -24.16 -6.67
C LYS A 156 -54.89 -23.67 -5.23
N GLY A 157 -54.87 -22.37 -5.02
CA GLY A 157 -55.19 -21.73 -3.74
C GLY A 157 -54.03 -21.72 -2.72
N VAL A 158 -52.87 -22.28 -3.02
CA VAL A 158 -51.68 -22.27 -2.14
C VAL A 158 -51.02 -20.87 -2.11
N TRP A 159 -50.80 -20.27 -3.26
CA TRP A 159 -50.19 -18.96 -3.41
C TRP A 159 -51.13 -18.02 -4.17
N ASN A 160 -51.12 -16.73 -3.82
CA ASN A 160 -51.94 -15.71 -4.49
C ASN A 160 -51.54 -15.66 -5.98
N HIS A 161 -52.53 -15.85 -6.86
CA HIS A 161 -52.31 -15.94 -8.31
C HIS A 161 -51.27 -16.98 -8.76
N ASN A 162 -51.07 -18.03 -7.97
CA ASN A 162 -50.03 -19.08 -8.14
C ASN A 162 -48.59 -18.52 -8.16
N ASP A 163 -48.41 -17.28 -7.67
CA ASP A 163 -47.08 -16.63 -7.62
C ASP A 163 -46.60 -16.41 -6.17
N PRO A 164 -45.68 -17.27 -5.65
CA PRO A 164 -45.12 -17.12 -4.33
C PRO A 164 -44.36 -15.80 -4.14
N LEU A 165 -43.79 -15.24 -5.20
CA LEU A 165 -42.99 -14.02 -5.13
C LEU A 165 -43.81 -12.76 -5.36
N SER A 166 -45.13 -12.87 -5.38
CA SER A 166 -46.05 -11.72 -5.44
C SER A 166 -45.89 -10.83 -4.20
N SER A 167 -46.26 -9.56 -4.33
CA SER A 167 -46.16 -8.59 -3.22
C SER A 167 -46.95 -8.99 -1.98
N LYS A 168 -48.06 -9.75 -2.15
CA LYS A 168 -48.93 -10.20 -1.08
C LYS A 168 -48.34 -11.39 -0.30
N GLU A 169 -47.53 -12.21 -0.94
CA GLU A 169 -46.94 -13.42 -0.35
C GLU A 169 -45.54 -13.20 0.19
N ARG A 170 -44.94 -12.03 0.00
CA ARG A 170 -43.56 -11.69 0.38
C ARG A 170 -43.30 -11.96 1.85
N GLY A 171 -44.21 -11.50 2.74
CA GLY A 171 -44.09 -11.75 4.18
C GLY A 171 -44.20 -13.24 4.53
N THR A 172 -45.04 -14.01 3.81
CA THR A 172 -45.13 -15.47 3.99
C THR A 172 -43.82 -16.16 3.59
N VAL A 173 -43.27 -15.80 2.43
CA VAL A 173 -42.00 -16.32 1.94
C VAL A 173 -40.84 -15.92 2.88
N ALA A 174 -40.80 -14.68 3.32
CA ALA A 174 -39.81 -14.22 4.29
C ALA A 174 -39.85 -15.04 5.60
N LYS A 175 -41.06 -15.37 6.09
CA LYS A 175 -41.22 -16.21 7.27
C LYS A 175 -40.75 -17.67 7.04
N ILE A 176 -41.10 -18.25 5.90
CA ILE A 176 -40.68 -19.61 5.51
C ILE A 176 -39.16 -19.72 5.49
N LEU A 177 -38.49 -18.73 4.88
CA LEU A 177 -37.05 -18.73 4.71
C LEU A 177 -36.30 -18.42 6.01
N ARG A 178 -36.91 -17.58 6.87
CA ARG A 178 -36.36 -17.22 8.17
C ARG A 178 -36.38 -18.38 9.14
N ASP A 179 -37.52 -19.06 9.20
CA ASP A 179 -37.80 -20.09 10.22
C ASP A 179 -37.16 -21.45 9.82
N ASN A 180 -36.64 -21.61 8.64
CA ASN A 180 -35.79 -22.69 8.11
C ASN A 180 -36.12 -24.10 8.70
N GLY A 181 -37.41 -24.33 8.97
CA GLY A 181 -37.91 -25.64 9.41
C GLY A 181 -37.87 -25.94 10.89
N ALA A 182 -37.68 -24.95 11.76
CA ALA A 182 -37.81 -25.10 13.19
C ALA A 182 -39.31 -24.99 13.61
N GLN A 183 -40.20 -25.75 12.98
CA GLN A 183 -41.51 -26.05 13.53
C GLN A 183 -41.53 -27.53 13.97
N THR A 184 -41.08 -27.80 15.17
CA THR A 184 -41.63 -28.89 15.98
C THR A 184 -42.86 -28.33 16.67
N GLU A 185 -44.03 -28.88 16.38
CA GLU A 185 -45.28 -28.54 17.03
C GLU A 185 -45.28 -28.89 18.53
N ASP A 186 -44.22 -29.50 19.05
CA ASP A 186 -44.00 -29.78 20.46
C ASP A 186 -42.94 -28.83 21.01
N GLY A 187 -43.36 -28.02 21.98
CA GLY A 187 -42.55 -27.05 22.73
C GLY A 187 -41.43 -27.64 23.59
N SER A 188 -40.83 -28.73 23.22
CA SER A 188 -39.59 -29.23 23.83
C SER A 188 -38.38 -28.66 23.06
N ALA A 189 -37.66 -27.73 23.69
CA ALA A 189 -36.32 -27.30 23.30
C ALA A 189 -35.36 -28.50 23.34
N GLY A 190 -35.44 -29.35 22.33
CA GLY A 190 -34.45 -30.41 22.12
C GLY A 190 -33.11 -29.78 21.72
N ASN A 191 -32.10 -30.09 22.51
CA ASN A 191 -30.67 -29.81 22.20
C ASN A 191 -30.27 -30.42 20.86
N SER A 192 -30.67 -29.78 19.75
CA SER A 192 -30.08 -30.08 18.46
C SER A 192 -28.77 -29.28 18.36
N THR A 193 -27.67 -29.97 18.33
CA THR A 193 -26.33 -29.44 18.13
C THR A 193 -26.34 -28.40 17.00
N GLY A 194 -26.08 -27.14 17.34
CA GLY A 194 -26.31 -25.93 16.52
C GLY A 194 -25.55 -25.81 15.17
N ALA A 195 -24.84 -26.84 14.74
CA ALA A 195 -24.08 -26.80 13.48
C ALA A 195 -24.93 -27.03 12.20
N ALA A 196 -26.07 -27.72 12.31
CA ALA A 196 -26.88 -28.06 11.13
C ALA A 196 -27.89 -26.96 10.72
N GLN A 197 -28.16 -25.98 11.59
CA GLN A 197 -29.17 -24.93 11.37
C GLN A 197 -28.61 -23.62 10.82
N SER A 198 -27.28 -23.49 10.71
CA SER A 198 -26.63 -22.25 10.28
C SER A 198 -26.40 -22.12 8.77
N THR A 199 -26.68 -23.17 7.98
CA THR A 199 -26.50 -23.12 6.53
C THR A 199 -27.77 -22.73 5.80
N PRO A 200 -27.71 -21.76 4.83
CA PRO A 200 -28.87 -21.38 4.06
C PRO A 200 -29.46 -22.58 3.28
N SER A 201 -30.81 -22.66 3.21
CA SER A 201 -31.46 -23.58 2.30
C SER A 201 -31.06 -23.26 0.86
N PHE A 202 -30.97 -24.30 0.00
CA PHE A 202 -30.75 -24.13 -1.42
C PHE A 202 -31.84 -23.25 -2.09
N ALA A 203 -33.02 -23.17 -1.49
CA ALA A 203 -34.11 -22.33 -1.96
C ALA A 203 -33.71 -20.84 -2.09
N TRP A 204 -32.80 -20.34 -1.27
CA TRP A 204 -32.33 -18.96 -1.36
C TRP A 204 -31.75 -18.63 -2.74
N SER A 205 -30.87 -19.48 -3.27
CA SER A 205 -30.25 -19.27 -4.57
C SER A 205 -31.27 -19.26 -5.70
N ILE A 206 -32.29 -20.09 -5.61
CA ILE A 206 -33.37 -20.20 -6.59
C ILE A 206 -34.27 -18.96 -6.54
N ILE A 207 -34.67 -18.55 -5.34
CA ILE A 207 -35.53 -17.39 -5.13
C ILE A 207 -34.84 -16.12 -5.63
N LEU A 208 -33.57 -15.91 -5.24
CA LEU A 208 -32.77 -14.79 -5.69
C LEU A 208 -32.65 -14.77 -7.21
N SER A 209 -32.33 -15.92 -7.83
CA SER A 209 -32.25 -16.05 -9.28
C SER A 209 -33.56 -15.70 -10.00
N HIS A 210 -34.71 -16.10 -9.43
CA HIS A 210 -36.01 -15.73 -9.96
C HIS A 210 -36.30 -14.24 -9.80
N LEU A 211 -35.96 -13.62 -8.70
CA LEU A 211 -36.13 -12.19 -8.47
C LEU A 211 -35.25 -11.36 -9.41
N TYR A 212 -34.00 -11.83 -9.64
CA TYR A 212 -33.11 -11.16 -10.61
C TYR A 212 -33.69 -11.20 -12.04
N LYS A 213 -34.25 -12.32 -12.49
CA LYS A 213 -34.89 -12.45 -13.82
C LYS A 213 -36.10 -11.59 -13.98
N ARG A 214 -36.83 -11.27 -12.90
CA ARG A 214 -38.00 -10.38 -12.92
C ARG A 214 -37.61 -8.90 -13.07
N HIS A 215 -36.37 -8.54 -12.77
CA HIS A 215 -35.91 -7.17 -12.92
C HIS A 215 -35.82 -6.82 -14.42
N LYS A 216 -36.68 -5.88 -14.86
CA LYS A 216 -36.63 -5.30 -16.20
C LYS A 216 -36.06 -3.89 -16.04
N PRO A 217 -34.91 -3.56 -16.64
CA PRO A 217 -34.40 -2.20 -16.61
C PRO A 217 -35.43 -1.26 -17.28
N SER A 218 -35.94 -0.33 -16.49
CA SER A 218 -36.87 0.69 -16.99
C SER A 218 -36.10 1.78 -17.71
N LYS A 219 -36.53 2.13 -18.97
CA LYS A 219 -35.94 3.24 -19.72
C LYS A 219 -36.47 4.62 -19.27
N LYS A 220 -37.40 4.68 -18.30
CA LYS A 220 -37.95 5.92 -17.75
C LYS A 220 -37.45 6.14 -16.33
N SER A 221 -37.01 7.37 -16.07
CA SER A 221 -36.38 7.89 -14.85
C SER A 221 -37.30 7.99 -13.61
N GLU A 222 -38.29 7.13 -13.45
CA GLU A 222 -38.99 6.97 -12.18
C GLU A 222 -38.36 5.74 -11.47
N GLU A 223 -37.62 5.99 -10.42
CA GLU A 223 -37.03 5.01 -9.52
C GLU A 223 -38.11 4.20 -8.80
N LYS A 224 -38.73 3.28 -9.51
CA LYS A 224 -39.65 2.33 -8.92
C LYS A 224 -38.82 1.26 -8.23
N VAL A 225 -38.79 1.27 -6.89
CA VAL A 225 -38.12 0.27 -6.08
C VAL A 225 -38.44 -1.13 -6.59
N SER A 226 -37.44 -1.91 -6.96
CA SER A 226 -37.61 -3.23 -7.58
C SER A 226 -38.24 -4.26 -6.61
N ASP A 227 -38.82 -5.30 -7.15
CA ASP A 227 -39.35 -6.39 -6.31
C ASP A 227 -38.27 -7.09 -5.51
N PHE A 228 -37.05 -7.15 -6.05
CA PHE A 228 -35.87 -7.65 -5.33
C PHE A 228 -35.52 -6.77 -4.14
N GLU A 229 -35.44 -5.45 -4.29
CA GLU A 229 -35.13 -4.53 -3.19
C GLU A 229 -36.14 -4.64 -2.05
N LYS A 230 -37.45 -4.68 -2.40
CA LYS A 230 -38.51 -4.85 -1.39
C LYS A 230 -38.41 -6.19 -0.67
N PHE A 231 -38.14 -7.26 -1.42
CA PHE A 231 -37.93 -8.58 -0.86
C PHE A 231 -36.71 -8.62 0.03
N TRP A 232 -35.59 -8.05 -0.41
CA TRP A 232 -34.35 -8.00 0.36
C TRP A 232 -34.54 -7.27 1.70
N LEU A 233 -35.19 -6.12 1.66
CA LEU A 233 -35.46 -5.33 2.86
C LEU A 233 -36.34 -6.11 3.86
N GLU A 234 -37.40 -6.78 3.41
CA GLU A 234 -38.32 -7.49 4.26
C GLU A 234 -37.80 -8.85 4.74
N ALA A 235 -37.27 -9.66 3.81
CA ALA A 235 -36.85 -11.03 4.13
C ALA A 235 -35.45 -11.11 4.77
N VAL A 236 -34.50 -10.29 4.28
CA VAL A 236 -33.12 -10.34 4.73
C VAL A 236 -32.85 -9.29 5.80
N ASP A 237 -33.02 -8.01 5.48
CA ASP A 237 -32.66 -6.94 6.41
C ASP A 237 -33.48 -6.95 7.69
N GLN A 238 -34.79 -6.91 7.57
CA GLN A 238 -35.72 -6.93 8.71
C GLN A 238 -35.92 -8.34 9.26
N GLY A 239 -35.87 -9.36 8.42
CA GLY A 239 -36.11 -10.75 8.81
C GLY A 239 -34.95 -11.41 9.54
N LEU A 240 -33.74 -11.21 9.08
CA LEU A 240 -32.53 -11.88 9.59
C LEU A 240 -31.65 -10.97 10.46
N PHE A 241 -31.67 -9.65 10.22
CA PHE A 241 -30.80 -8.70 10.94
C PHE A 241 -31.56 -7.77 11.90
N ALA A 242 -32.82 -8.03 12.19
CA ALA A 242 -33.53 -7.27 13.20
C ALA A 242 -32.75 -7.22 14.53
N ALA A 243 -32.96 -6.18 15.32
CA ALA A 243 -32.28 -6.03 16.61
C ALA A 243 -32.57 -7.25 17.54
N SER A 244 -33.79 -7.78 17.50
CA SER A 244 -34.22 -8.95 18.26
C SER A 244 -33.87 -10.30 17.63
N ALA A 245 -33.20 -10.31 16.44
CA ALA A 245 -32.84 -11.57 15.78
C ALA A 245 -31.76 -12.32 16.57
N SER A 246 -31.92 -13.65 16.66
CA SER A 246 -30.93 -14.50 17.29
C SER A 246 -29.62 -14.53 16.54
N THR A 247 -28.55 -14.99 17.18
CA THR A 247 -27.23 -15.14 16.63
C THR A 247 -27.22 -16.04 15.39
N GLU A 248 -27.98 -17.15 15.43
CA GLU A 248 -28.11 -18.12 14.34
C GLU A 248 -28.78 -17.46 13.11
N ARG A 249 -29.79 -16.64 13.33
CA ARG A 249 -30.43 -15.87 12.24
C ARG A 249 -29.51 -14.87 11.62
N LYS A 250 -28.72 -14.14 12.42
CA LYS A 250 -27.71 -13.21 11.91
C LYS A 250 -26.61 -13.95 11.14
N SER A 251 -26.17 -15.11 11.63
CA SER A 251 -25.22 -15.98 10.91
C SER A 251 -25.76 -16.42 9.55
N LEU A 252 -27.02 -16.89 9.53
CA LEU A 252 -27.72 -17.20 8.27
C LEU A 252 -27.77 -15.97 7.35
N GLY A 253 -28.11 -14.80 7.92
CA GLY A 253 -28.16 -13.54 7.19
C GLY A 253 -26.84 -13.18 6.51
N LEU A 254 -25.72 -13.32 7.22
CA LEU A 254 -24.38 -13.08 6.68
C LEU A 254 -24.04 -13.99 5.49
N GLN A 255 -24.47 -15.26 5.54
CA GLN A 255 -24.28 -16.18 4.42
C GLN A 255 -25.17 -15.81 3.22
N VAL A 256 -26.42 -15.37 3.47
CA VAL A 256 -27.33 -14.89 2.43
C VAL A 256 -26.79 -13.58 1.80
N VAL A 257 -26.20 -12.67 2.60
CA VAL A 257 -25.51 -11.48 2.09
C VAL A 257 -24.33 -11.86 1.22
N SER A 258 -23.50 -12.83 1.62
CA SER A 258 -22.40 -13.33 0.81
C SER A 258 -22.91 -13.90 -0.54
N MET A 259 -24.02 -14.62 -0.51
CA MET A 259 -24.68 -15.13 -1.71
C MET A 259 -25.19 -13.99 -2.59
N GLY A 260 -25.84 -12.98 -2.01
CA GLY A 260 -26.29 -11.78 -2.71
C GLY A 260 -25.13 -11.03 -3.36
N ILE A 261 -24.02 -10.84 -2.63
CA ILE A 261 -22.80 -10.22 -3.16
C ILE A 261 -22.27 -11.02 -4.36
N SER A 262 -22.26 -12.34 -4.31
CA SER A 262 -21.72 -13.18 -5.38
C SER A 262 -22.59 -13.23 -6.63
N THR A 263 -23.93 -13.17 -6.49
CA THR A 263 -24.86 -13.53 -7.56
C THR A 263 -25.71 -12.37 -8.08
N ALA A 264 -25.88 -11.28 -7.31
CA ALA A 264 -26.75 -10.17 -7.73
C ALA A 264 -26.19 -9.47 -8.98
N PRO A 265 -27.05 -9.17 -9.98
CA PRO A 265 -26.68 -8.26 -11.05
C PRO A 265 -26.18 -6.92 -10.50
N VAL A 266 -25.23 -6.26 -11.20
CA VAL A 266 -24.64 -4.98 -10.77
C VAL A 266 -25.72 -3.94 -10.44
N GLN A 267 -26.78 -3.87 -11.25
CA GLN A 267 -27.88 -2.92 -11.08
C GLN A 267 -28.68 -3.12 -9.79
N LEU A 268 -28.68 -4.33 -9.24
CA LEU A 268 -29.40 -4.69 -8.00
C LEU A 268 -28.47 -4.84 -6.79
N LEU A 269 -27.17 -4.83 -7.02
CA LEU A 269 -26.16 -5.10 -5.97
C LEU A 269 -26.21 -4.09 -4.82
N HIS A 270 -26.60 -2.84 -5.10
CA HIS A 270 -26.72 -1.78 -4.08
C HIS A 270 -27.71 -2.16 -2.96
N ALA A 271 -28.77 -2.91 -3.26
CA ALA A 271 -29.78 -3.32 -2.29
C ALA A 271 -29.22 -4.30 -1.23
N VAL A 272 -28.13 -4.99 -1.55
CA VAL A 272 -27.50 -5.95 -0.63
C VAL A 272 -26.87 -5.22 0.57
N PHE A 273 -26.44 -3.97 0.40
CA PHE A 273 -25.87 -3.12 1.44
C PHE A 273 -26.96 -2.44 2.29
N SER A 274 -27.85 -3.22 2.83
CA SER A 274 -29.02 -2.76 3.58
C SER A 274 -28.66 -2.31 5.02
N PRO A 275 -29.47 -1.44 5.67
CA PRO A 275 -29.10 -0.79 6.92
C PRO A 275 -28.71 -1.74 8.06
N ASN A 276 -29.57 -2.74 8.34
CA ASN A 276 -29.34 -3.65 9.45
C ASN A 276 -28.21 -4.65 9.16
N ALA A 277 -28.06 -5.08 7.88
CA ALA A 277 -26.97 -5.94 7.45
C ALA A 277 -25.61 -5.23 7.61
N MET A 278 -25.49 -4.00 7.13
CA MET A 278 -24.27 -3.20 7.25
C MET A 278 -23.91 -2.92 8.70
N ARG A 279 -24.88 -2.51 9.51
CA ARG A 279 -24.70 -2.34 10.95
C ARG A 279 -24.25 -3.63 11.64
N CYS A 280 -24.79 -4.78 11.26
CA CYS A 280 -24.38 -6.07 11.79
C CYS A 280 -22.93 -6.38 11.41
N ILE A 281 -22.54 -6.22 10.13
CA ILE A 281 -21.17 -6.46 9.64
C ILE A 281 -20.18 -5.59 10.42
N ILE A 282 -20.39 -4.28 10.46
CA ILE A 282 -19.51 -3.33 11.16
C ILE A 282 -19.38 -3.71 12.64
N ASN A 283 -20.50 -3.91 13.34
CA ASN A 283 -20.47 -4.23 14.76
C ASN A 283 -19.80 -5.57 15.06
N GLN A 284 -20.02 -6.61 14.25
CA GLN A 284 -19.43 -7.92 14.50
C GLN A 284 -17.94 -7.97 14.15
N ARG A 285 -17.49 -7.12 13.22
CA ARG A 285 -16.08 -7.02 12.85
C ARG A 285 -15.26 -6.12 13.78
N ALA A 286 -15.90 -5.19 14.49
CA ALA A 286 -15.22 -4.24 15.36
C ALA A 286 -14.39 -4.89 16.49
N GLY A 287 -14.84 -6.05 17.03
CA GLY A 287 -14.15 -6.80 18.08
C GLY A 287 -13.92 -8.25 17.70
N GLN A 288 -12.75 -8.80 18.03
CA GLN A 288 -12.42 -10.21 17.76
C GLN A 288 -13.19 -11.18 18.68
N ASP A 289 -13.61 -10.70 19.84
CA ASP A 289 -14.40 -11.41 20.83
C ASP A 289 -15.88 -11.57 20.44
N ARG A 290 -16.32 -10.91 19.37
CA ARG A 290 -17.70 -10.99 18.90
C ARG A 290 -18.02 -12.36 18.34
N TYR A 291 -19.13 -12.93 18.77
CA TYR A 291 -19.54 -14.29 18.39
C TYR A 291 -19.64 -14.54 16.88
N LEU A 292 -20.07 -13.52 16.10
CA LEU A 292 -20.18 -13.60 14.66
C LEU A 292 -18.99 -12.95 13.91
N HIS A 293 -17.89 -12.67 14.60
CA HIS A 293 -16.71 -12.06 14.00
C HIS A 293 -16.23 -12.82 12.77
N GLU A 294 -16.08 -14.13 12.88
CA GLU A 294 -15.65 -14.98 11.75
C GLU A 294 -16.71 -15.05 10.63
N ALA A 295 -17.98 -15.18 11.00
CA ALA A 295 -19.06 -15.21 10.01
C ALA A 295 -19.15 -13.90 9.21
N ALA A 296 -18.88 -12.75 9.85
CA ALA A 296 -18.87 -11.45 9.20
C ALA A 296 -17.69 -11.21 8.25
N LYS A 297 -16.64 -12.03 8.29
CA LYS A 297 -15.57 -12.04 7.25
C LYS A 297 -16.08 -12.53 5.89
N GLY A 298 -17.09 -13.43 5.88
CA GLY A 298 -17.62 -14.05 4.68
C GLY A 298 -18.05 -13.03 3.61
N PRO A 299 -18.97 -12.10 3.91
CA PRO A 299 -19.35 -11.04 2.97
C PRO A 299 -18.18 -10.23 2.44
N LEU A 300 -17.21 -9.84 3.29
CA LEU A 300 -16.04 -9.06 2.90
C LEU A 300 -15.13 -9.83 1.92
N ALA A 301 -14.83 -11.10 2.25
CA ALA A 301 -14.06 -11.97 1.37
C ALA A 301 -14.76 -12.20 0.02
N GLN A 302 -16.09 -12.26 0.03
CA GLN A 302 -16.88 -12.42 -1.20
C GLN A 302 -16.84 -11.16 -2.08
N MET A 303 -16.80 -9.95 -1.50
CA MET A 303 -16.59 -8.70 -2.24
C MET A 303 -15.25 -8.70 -2.97
N VAL A 304 -14.18 -9.04 -2.24
CA VAL A 304 -12.83 -9.16 -2.81
C VAL A 304 -12.77 -10.24 -3.89
N THR A 305 -13.45 -11.36 -3.70
CA THR A 305 -13.51 -12.43 -4.70
C THR A 305 -14.22 -11.97 -5.96
N ARG A 306 -15.37 -11.33 -5.84
CA ARG A 306 -16.14 -10.81 -6.97
C ARG A 306 -15.37 -9.74 -7.74
N SER A 307 -14.66 -8.86 -7.06
CA SER A 307 -13.88 -7.78 -7.71
C SER A 307 -12.80 -8.29 -8.69
N LYS A 308 -12.37 -9.57 -8.55
CA LYS A 308 -11.40 -10.19 -9.47
C LYS A 308 -11.99 -10.47 -10.86
N SER A 309 -13.28 -10.72 -10.93
CA SER A 309 -13.97 -11.14 -12.17
C SER A 309 -14.95 -10.12 -12.72
N ASP A 310 -15.45 -9.20 -11.89
CA ASP A 310 -16.51 -8.25 -12.25
C ASP A 310 -16.12 -6.82 -11.82
N GLN A 311 -15.46 -6.11 -12.74
CA GLN A 311 -15.02 -4.72 -12.53
C GLN A 311 -16.20 -3.77 -12.29
N GLY A 312 -17.33 -3.96 -12.98
CA GLY A 312 -18.49 -3.10 -12.83
C GLY A 312 -19.15 -3.16 -11.45
N SER A 313 -18.88 -4.20 -10.66
CA SER A 313 -19.40 -4.31 -9.30
C SER A 313 -18.61 -3.49 -8.27
N ILE A 314 -17.35 -3.11 -8.57
CA ILE A 314 -16.45 -2.46 -7.61
C ILE A 314 -17.01 -1.12 -7.14
N SER A 315 -17.44 -0.25 -8.07
CA SER A 315 -17.98 1.07 -7.73
C SER A 315 -19.23 0.98 -6.85
N VAL A 316 -20.09 -0.01 -7.11
CA VAL A 316 -21.30 -0.24 -6.30
C VAL A 316 -20.95 -0.75 -4.91
N MET A 317 -19.99 -1.67 -4.80
CA MET A 317 -19.51 -2.19 -3.51
C MET A 317 -18.86 -1.09 -2.69
N LEU A 318 -17.96 -0.29 -3.28
CA LEU A 318 -17.33 0.84 -2.61
C LEU A 318 -18.34 1.85 -2.10
N LYS A 319 -19.33 2.19 -2.93
CA LYS A 319 -20.44 3.07 -2.53
C LYS A 319 -21.22 2.48 -1.35
N GLY A 320 -21.48 1.17 -1.37
CA GLY A 320 -22.18 0.48 -0.28
C GLY A 320 -21.39 0.45 1.03
N LEU A 321 -20.06 0.35 0.95
CA LEU A 321 -19.19 0.32 2.13
C LEU A 321 -18.93 1.71 2.73
N LEU A 322 -18.71 2.73 1.89
CA LEU A 322 -18.22 4.04 2.32
C LEU A 322 -19.31 5.10 2.45
N SER A 323 -20.49 4.86 1.89
CA SER A 323 -21.60 5.83 1.92
C SER A 323 -22.92 5.17 2.32
N GLY A 324 -23.97 5.96 2.51
CA GLY A 324 -25.30 5.49 2.86
C GLY A 324 -25.33 4.73 4.19
N ASN A 325 -25.50 3.40 4.13
CA ASN A 325 -25.54 2.52 5.29
C ASN A 325 -24.15 2.04 5.75
N GLY A 326 -23.09 2.37 5.00
CA GLY A 326 -21.71 2.12 5.35
C GLY A 326 -21.10 3.26 6.17
N ALA A 327 -19.78 3.29 6.26
CA ALA A 327 -19.02 4.33 6.95
C ALA A 327 -17.74 4.66 6.18
N VAL A 328 -17.35 5.94 6.14
CA VAL A 328 -16.10 6.37 5.48
C VAL A 328 -14.88 5.65 6.06
N ASP A 329 -14.89 5.40 7.36
CA ASP A 329 -13.88 4.68 8.11
C ASP A 329 -14.16 3.16 8.24
N PHE A 330 -14.83 2.58 7.26
CA PHE A 330 -15.28 1.18 7.28
C PHE A 330 -14.13 0.21 7.58
N ASP A 331 -13.00 0.33 6.88
CA ASP A 331 -11.85 -0.58 7.08
C ASP A 331 -11.24 -0.43 8.48
N ARG A 332 -11.19 0.79 9.03
CA ARG A 332 -10.76 1.04 10.41
C ARG A 332 -11.73 0.41 11.42
N LEU A 333 -13.03 0.62 11.26
CA LEU A 333 -14.07 0.07 12.16
C LEU A 333 -14.12 -1.46 12.13
N THR A 334 -13.93 -2.05 10.95
CA THR A 334 -14.00 -3.51 10.76
C THR A 334 -12.65 -4.20 10.92
N LYS A 335 -11.56 -3.44 11.12
CA LYS A 335 -10.17 -3.92 11.11
C LYS A 335 -9.90 -4.79 9.88
N SER A 336 -10.33 -4.32 8.71
CA SER A 336 -10.16 -4.97 7.42
C SER A 336 -9.47 -4.02 6.43
N LYS A 337 -9.05 -4.55 5.28
CA LYS A 337 -8.54 -3.78 4.14
C LYS A 337 -9.44 -3.95 2.92
N THR A 338 -10.75 -4.16 3.15
CA THR A 338 -11.69 -4.51 2.08
C THR A 338 -11.89 -3.36 1.10
N ALA A 339 -12.16 -2.16 1.59
CA ALA A 339 -12.31 -0.99 0.72
C ALA A 339 -10.99 -0.66 0.00
N GLU A 340 -9.87 -0.71 0.70
CA GLU A 340 -8.53 -0.52 0.15
C GLU A 340 -8.22 -1.52 -0.97
N GLU A 341 -8.54 -2.81 -0.78
CA GLU A 341 -8.36 -3.83 -1.82
C GLU A 341 -9.28 -3.64 -3.03
N LEU A 342 -10.50 -3.17 -2.82
CA LEU A 342 -11.43 -2.86 -3.90
C LEU A 342 -10.90 -1.67 -4.72
N PHE A 343 -10.40 -0.61 -4.08
CA PHE A 343 -9.77 0.52 -4.76
C PHE A 343 -8.54 0.09 -5.56
N ALA A 344 -7.69 -0.74 -4.99
CA ALA A 344 -6.48 -1.24 -5.67
C ALA A 344 -6.79 -2.10 -6.91
N ARG A 345 -7.99 -2.70 -6.98
CA ARG A 345 -8.43 -3.55 -8.09
C ARG A 345 -9.24 -2.80 -9.14
N ALA A 346 -9.66 -1.58 -8.84
CA ALA A 346 -10.45 -0.77 -9.77
C ALA A 346 -9.59 -0.37 -10.99
N LYS A 347 -10.11 -0.61 -12.19
CA LYS A 347 -9.46 -0.30 -13.46
C LYS A 347 -10.43 0.43 -14.37
N ASP A 348 -9.88 1.19 -15.32
CA ASP A 348 -10.64 1.88 -16.35
C ASP A 348 -11.86 2.67 -15.81
N GLU A 349 -13.06 2.40 -16.28
CA GLU A 349 -14.31 3.06 -15.86
C GLU A 349 -14.57 2.91 -14.36
N SER A 350 -14.26 1.72 -13.77
CA SER A 350 -14.45 1.51 -12.35
C SER A 350 -13.48 2.32 -11.48
N ALA A 351 -12.28 2.62 -11.96
CA ALA A 351 -11.33 3.51 -11.29
C ALA A 351 -11.83 4.97 -11.34
N ALA A 352 -12.37 5.41 -12.46
CA ALA A 352 -12.96 6.75 -12.58
C ALA A 352 -14.18 6.93 -11.65
N ASP A 353 -15.06 5.92 -11.58
CA ASP A 353 -16.20 5.92 -10.66
C ASP A 353 -15.76 5.93 -9.20
N ALA A 354 -14.75 5.11 -8.85
CA ALA A 354 -14.20 5.06 -7.51
C ALA A 354 -13.59 6.41 -7.10
N LEU A 355 -12.87 7.04 -8.00
CA LEU A 355 -12.31 8.38 -7.80
C LEU A 355 -13.40 9.44 -7.61
N THR A 356 -14.44 9.41 -8.44
CA THR A 356 -15.59 10.29 -8.29
C THR A 356 -16.28 10.12 -6.94
N LEU A 357 -16.39 8.90 -6.44
CA LEU A 357 -16.93 8.62 -5.11
C LEU A 357 -16.02 9.22 -4.00
N LEU A 358 -14.71 9.06 -4.09
CA LEU A 358 -13.76 9.64 -3.12
C LEU A 358 -13.85 11.17 -3.10
N GLN A 359 -13.94 11.82 -4.26
CA GLN A 359 -14.14 13.26 -4.36
C GLN A 359 -15.45 13.71 -3.71
N GLN A 360 -16.55 13.00 -3.98
CA GLN A 360 -17.85 13.31 -3.39
C GLN A 360 -17.84 13.19 -1.86
N LEU A 361 -17.21 12.12 -1.34
CA LEU A 361 -17.08 11.90 0.09
C LEU A 361 -16.13 12.91 0.76
N SER A 362 -15.03 13.28 0.09
CA SER A 362 -14.12 14.33 0.57
C SER A 362 -14.78 15.70 0.63
N ALA A 363 -15.63 16.03 -0.36
CA ALA A 363 -16.42 17.24 -0.34
C ALA A 363 -17.49 17.20 0.76
N ARG A 364 -18.14 16.05 0.96
CA ARG A 364 -19.24 15.87 1.92
C ARG A 364 -19.07 14.59 2.74
N PRO A 365 -18.22 14.59 3.75
CA PRO A 365 -17.84 13.39 4.53
C PRO A 365 -18.94 12.89 5.49
N ASN A 366 -20.15 13.43 5.43
CA ASN A 366 -21.24 13.10 6.35
C ASN A 366 -20.80 13.17 7.81
N ALA A 367 -20.30 14.33 8.23
CA ALA A 367 -19.81 14.62 9.57
C ALA A 367 -20.72 15.61 10.29
N GLU A 368 -20.83 15.48 11.59
CA GLU A 368 -21.64 16.35 12.46
C GLU A 368 -20.94 17.66 12.77
N ASP A 369 -19.60 17.63 12.88
CA ASP A 369 -18.75 18.75 13.20
C ASP A 369 -17.49 18.80 12.32
N GLN A 370 -16.71 19.88 12.46
CA GLN A 370 -15.49 20.12 11.69
C GLN A 370 -14.38 19.11 12.01
N PRO A 371 -14.04 18.78 13.27
CA PRO A 371 -13.00 17.80 13.59
C PRO A 371 -13.29 16.42 13.02
N GLN A 372 -14.56 15.98 13.07
CA GLN A 372 -14.98 14.71 12.48
C GLN A 372 -14.86 14.74 10.96
N ALA A 373 -15.19 15.87 10.31
CA ALA A 373 -15.02 16.05 8.87
C ALA A 373 -13.54 15.96 8.46
N ASP A 374 -12.66 16.61 9.21
CA ASP A 374 -11.22 16.62 8.95
C ASP A 374 -10.62 15.22 9.13
N THR A 375 -11.02 14.49 10.18
CA THR A 375 -10.63 13.08 10.37
C THR A 375 -11.06 12.20 9.20
N LYS A 376 -12.31 12.32 8.74
CA LYS A 376 -12.82 11.54 7.60
C LYS A 376 -12.12 11.91 6.28
N ARG A 377 -11.80 13.20 6.09
CA ARG A 377 -11.03 13.68 4.93
C ARG A 377 -9.62 13.12 4.92
N ARG A 378 -8.97 13.04 6.09
CA ARG A 378 -7.65 12.40 6.23
C ARG A 378 -7.71 10.94 5.73
N LEU A 379 -8.66 10.16 6.22
CA LEU A 379 -8.82 8.76 5.78
C LEU A 379 -9.07 8.63 4.27
N LEU A 380 -9.86 9.53 3.69
CA LEU A 380 -10.11 9.52 2.25
C LEU A 380 -8.88 9.90 1.43
N ALA A 381 -8.09 10.88 1.90
CA ALA A 381 -6.82 11.24 1.26
C ALA A 381 -5.79 10.10 1.36
N ASP A 382 -5.74 9.39 2.50
CA ASP A 382 -4.90 8.21 2.66
C ASP A 382 -5.34 7.07 1.73
N MET A 383 -6.65 6.88 1.52
CA MET A 383 -7.17 5.93 0.51
C MET A 383 -6.74 6.32 -0.91
N MET A 384 -6.76 7.61 -1.26
CA MET A 384 -6.27 8.10 -2.55
C MET A 384 -4.78 7.84 -2.72
N LEU A 385 -3.97 8.11 -1.69
CA LEU A 385 -2.54 7.82 -1.70
C LEU A 385 -2.27 6.30 -1.85
N ASN A 386 -2.97 5.45 -1.10
CA ASN A 386 -2.84 4.01 -1.21
C ASN A 386 -3.26 3.49 -2.59
N MET A 387 -4.28 4.10 -3.20
CA MET A 387 -4.67 3.78 -4.56
C MET A 387 -3.55 4.14 -5.56
N ALA A 388 -2.90 5.30 -5.39
CA ALA A 388 -1.75 5.70 -6.22
C ALA A 388 -0.57 4.72 -6.08
N ARG A 389 -0.23 4.33 -4.84
CA ARG A 389 0.88 3.41 -4.55
C ARG A 389 0.68 2.00 -5.11
N LYS A 390 -0.56 1.53 -5.21
CA LYS A 390 -0.89 0.18 -5.71
C LYS A 390 -1.06 0.11 -7.23
N GLN A 391 -1.11 1.23 -7.92
CA GLN A 391 -1.11 1.26 -9.38
C GLN A 391 0.30 0.96 -9.88
N GLN A 392 0.49 -0.23 -10.45
CA GLN A 392 1.76 -0.59 -11.09
C GLN A 392 1.86 0.06 -12.48
N PRO A 393 3.04 0.53 -12.88
CA PRO A 393 3.26 1.05 -14.23
C PRO A 393 3.06 -0.10 -15.23
N GLU A 394 2.08 0.03 -16.12
CA GLU A 394 1.98 -0.86 -17.29
C GLU A 394 2.92 -0.30 -18.38
N GLU A 395 3.88 -1.12 -18.81
CA GLU A 395 4.81 -0.72 -19.88
C GLU A 395 4.05 -0.30 -21.14
N GLY A 396 4.25 0.95 -21.55
CA GLY A 396 3.71 1.48 -22.80
C GLY A 396 2.31 2.06 -22.78
N LYS A 397 1.65 2.15 -21.61
CA LYS A 397 0.37 2.87 -21.47
C LYS A 397 0.56 4.17 -20.70
N ASP A 398 -0.09 5.25 -21.18
CA ASP A 398 -0.19 6.51 -20.44
C ASP A 398 -0.90 6.25 -19.10
N ASN A 399 -0.29 6.72 -18.01
CA ASN A 399 -0.83 6.59 -16.65
C ASN A 399 -1.97 7.58 -16.40
N GLU A 400 -2.99 7.60 -17.28
CA GLU A 400 -4.12 8.53 -17.20
C GLU A 400 -4.90 8.40 -15.88
N ASN A 401 -5.06 7.18 -15.38
CA ASN A 401 -5.74 6.93 -14.12
C ASN A 401 -4.98 7.52 -12.93
N THR A 402 -3.66 7.36 -12.90
CA THR A 402 -2.79 7.94 -11.87
C THR A 402 -2.79 9.46 -11.94
N ALA A 403 -2.70 10.02 -13.14
CA ALA A 403 -2.78 11.46 -13.35
C ALA A 403 -4.14 12.02 -12.87
N SER A 404 -5.25 11.36 -13.24
CA SER A 404 -6.60 11.75 -12.80
C SER A 404 -6.76 11.69 -11.28
N LEU A 405 -6.16 10.68 -10.64
CA LEU A 405 -6.17 10.52 -9.18
C LEU A 405 -5.45 11.70 -8.51
N VAL A 406 -4.23 12.02 -8.95
CA VAL A 406 -3.42 13.11 -8.39
C VAL A 406 -4.13 14.46 -8.61
N LEU A 407 -4.60 14.72 -9.82
CA LEU A 407 -5.35 15.96 -10.14
C LEU A 407 -6.63 16.10 -9.30
N SER A 408 -7.26 14.99 -8.93
CA SER A 408 -8.46 15.01 -8.09
C SER A 408 -8.24 15.54 -6.67
N MET A 409 -7.00 15.53 -6.19
CA MET A 409 -6.62 16.04 -4.86
C MET A 409 -6.39 17.56 -4.87
N VAL A 410 -6.03 18.12 -6.02
CA VAL A 410 -5.67 19.55 -6.15
C VAL A 410 -6.77 20.49 -5.63
N PRO A 411 -8.05 20.34 -5.98
CA PRO A 411 -9.09 21.23 -5.48
C PRO A 411 -9.23 21.22 -3.96
N PHE A 412 -8.93 20.10 -3.30
CA PHE A 412 -9.01 19.98 -1.85
C PHE A 412 -7.82 20.63 -1.13
N GLY A 413 -6.65 20.72 -1.79
CA GLY A 413 -5.47 21.37 -1.23
C GLY A 413 -5.40 22.86 -1.49
N TYR A 414 -5.96 23.35 -2.61
CA TYR A 414 -5.70 24.71 -3.09
C TYR A 414 -6.95 25.57 -3.35
N ALA A 415 -8.17 24.98 -3.31
CA ALA A 415 -9.39 25.76 -3.49
C ALA A 415 -9.71 26.53 -2.20
N ASP A 416 -10.32 27.70 -2.37
CA ASP A 416 -10.87 28.49 -1.27
C ASP A 416 -11.93 27.69 -0.50
N ALA A 417 -11.77 27.65 0.82
CA ALA A 417 -12.73 27.00 1.73
C ALA A 417 -14.18 27.51 1.56
N SER A 418 -14.36 28.76 1.10
CA SER A 418 -15.66 29.42 0.91
C SER A 418 -16.13 29.39 -0.55
N ALA A 419 -15.28 29.07 -1.51
CA ALA A 419 -15.60 29.18 -2.94
C ALA A 419 -16.28 27.94 -3.51
N GLY A 420 -17.43 28.17 -4.06
CA GLY A 420 -18.42 27.26 -4.58
C GLY A 420 -18.06 26.19 -5.61
N ALA A 421 -16.82 25.96 -5.99
CA ALA A 421 -16.48 24.92 -6.97
C ALA A 421 -16.66 23.50 -6.41
N LEU A 422 -16.21 23.24 -5.19
CA LEU A 422 -16.32 21.95 -4.53
C LEU A 422 -17.62 21.76 -3.75
N LYS A 423 -18.32 22.84 -3.36
CA LYS A 423 -19.51 22.81 -2.48
C LYS A 423 -19.25 21.93 -1.24
N ALA A 424 -18.08 22.06 -0.64
CA ALA A 424 -17.70 21.29 0.54
C ALA A 424 -18.61 21.64 1.74
N SER A 425 -19.08 20.61 2.44
CA SER A 425 -19.91 20.74 3.64
C SER A 425 -19.55 19.63 4.63
N PRO A 426 -18.99 19.94 5.82
CA PRO A 426 -18.51 21.26 6.27
C PRO A 426 -17.40 21.85 5.36
N PRO A 427 -17.11 23.16 5.47
CA PRO A 427 -16.03 23.80 4.70
C PRO A 427 -14.68 23.09 4.91
N LEU A 428 -13.74 23.28 3.99
CA LEU A 428 -12.38 22.78 4.16
C LEU A 428 -11.66 23.65 5.22
N SER A 429 -11.11 23.01 6.24
CA SER A 429 -10.20 23.65 7.20
C SER A 429 -8.81 23.80 6.59
N GLU A 430 -7.99 24.71 7.14
CA GLU A 430 -6.60 24.86 6.73
C GLU A 430 -5.81 23.56 6.94
N ALA A 431 -6.00 22.89 8.09
CA ALA A 431 -5.42 21.59 8.37
C ALA A 431 -5.81 20.51 7.33
N SER A 432 -7.08 20.49 6.87
CA SER A 432 -7.51 19.60 5.78
C SER A 432 -6.82 19.94 4.46
N GLN A 433 -6.67 21.23 4.14
CA GLN A 433 -5.99 21.66 2.91
C GLN A 433 -4.51 21.27 2.92
N GLU A 434 -3.83 21.52 4.03
CA GLU A 434 -2.42 21.18 4.22
C GLU A 434 -2.21 19.66 4.12
N MET A 435 -3.05 18.88 4.77
CA MET A 435 -3.03 17.44 4.69
C MET A 435 -3.20 16.95 3.23
N PHE A 436 -4.14 17.51 2.44
CA PHE A 436 -4.27 17.15 1.02
C PHE A 436 -3.04 17.54 0.20
N ARG A 437 -2.41 18.70 0.47
CA ARG A 437 -1.13 19.10 -0.14
C ARG A 437 -0.02 18.10 0.19
N SER A 438 0.11 17.72 1.44
CA SER A 438 1.08 16.69 1.88
C SER A 438 0.86 15.34 1.18
N ARG A 439 -0.38 14.86 1.09
CA ARG A 439 -0.69 13.60 0.40
C ARG A 439 -0.48 13.69 -1.12
N LEU A 440 -0.75 14.83 -1.73
CA LEU A 440 -0.43 15.12 -3.12
C LEU A 440 1.08 15.00 -3.35
N MET A 441 1.91 15.61 -2.51
CA MET A 441 3.36 15.50 -2.59
C MET A 441 3.83 14.05 -2.41
N SER A 442 3.21 13.30 -1.52
CA SER A 442 3.49 11.86 -1.34
C SER A 442 3.14 11.03 -2.59
N CYS A 443 2.04 11.36 -3.27
CA CYS A 443 1.69 10.73 -4.56
C CYS A 443 2.72 11.06 -5.64
N LEU A 444 3.12 12.34 -5.74
CA LEU A 444 4.15 12.75 -6.70
C LEU A 444 5.49 12.07 -6.45
N ASN A 445 5.89 11.94 -5.18
CA ASN A 445 7.09 11.19 -4.81
C ASN A 445 7.03 9.73 -5.29
N HIS A 446 5.92 9.05 -5.05
CA HIS A 446 5.75 7.66 -5.51
C HIS A 446 5.84 7.55 -7.04
N ILE A 447 5.16 8.43 -7.77
CA ILE A 447 5.14 8.46 -9.23
C ILE A 447 6.55 8.67 -9.80
N LEU A 448 7.30 9.62 -9.24
CA LEU A 448 8.67 9.93 -9.67
C LEU A 448 9.63 8.79 -9.30
N SER A 449 9.49 8.20 -8.11
CA SER A 449 10.32 7.05 -7.69
C SER A 449 10.10 5.82 -8.55
N ALA A 450 8.85 5.53 -8.92
CA ALA A 450 8.51 4.43 -9.82
C ALA A 450 8.78 4.75 -11.31
N ARG A 451 9.34 5.91 -11.61
CA ARG A 451 9.57 6.42 -12.98
C ARG A 451 8.32 6.35 -13.88
N MET A 452 7.16 6.53 -13.28
CA MET A 452 5.87 6.53 -13.99
C MET A 452 5.65 7.81 -14.81
N ASP A 453 6.33 8.89 -14.47
CA ASP A 453 6.27 10.19 -15.14
C ASP A 453 7.65 10.56 -15.71
N LYS A 454 8.03 9.91 -16.81
CA LYS A 454 9.35 10.11 -17.45
C LYS A 454 9.57 11.53 -17.99
N ASP A 455 8.49 12.22 -18.33
CA ASP A 455 8.52 13.52 -18.98
C ASP A 455 8.04 14.65 -18.05
N PHE A 456 7.83 14.36 -16.77
CA PHE A 456 7.22 15.25 -15.77
C PHE A 456 5.85 15.80 -16.19
N ALA A 457 5.12 15.04 -17.01
CA ALA A 457 3.85 15.46 -17.56
C ALA A 457 2.75 15.55 -16.49
N ILE A 458 2.79 14.68 -15.47
CA ILE A 458 1.85 14.70 -14.36
C ILE A 458 2.12 15.90 -13.47
N LEU A 459 3.39 16.17 -13.13
CA LEU A 459 3.81 17.35 -12.35
C LEU A 459 3.37 18.64 -13.04
N GLU A 460 3.54 18.73 -14.34
CA GLU A 460 3.12 19.88 -15.14
C GLU A 460 1.59 20.07 -15.12
N LYS A 461 0.82 18.99 -15.28
CA LYS A 461 -0.65 19.02 -15.17
C LYS A 461 -1.13 19.46 -13.78
N VAL A 462 -0.44 19.02 -12.73
CA VAL A 462 -0.74 19.44 -11.36
C VAL A 462 -0.57 20.94 -11.21
N VAL A 463 0.54 21.50 -11.68
CA VAL A 463 0.80 22.94 -11.63
C VAL A 463 -0.22 23.74 -12.45
N GLU A 464 -0.61 23.24 -13.63
CA GLU A 464 -1.66 23.87 -14.44
C GLU A 464 -3.02 23.87 -13.71
N GLU A 465 -3.37 22.75 -13.04
CA GLU A 465 -4.63 22.62 -12.29
C GLU A 465 -4.61 23.46 -11.00
N VAL A 466 -3.47 23.53 -10.28
CA VAL A 466 -3.30 24.40 -9.12
C VAL A 466 -3.50 25.86 -9.52
N LYS A 467 -2.90 26.30 -10.63
CA LYS A 467 -3.12 27.64 -11.18
C LYS A 467 -4.57 27.92 -11.53
N ALA A 468 -5.26 26.97 -12.17
CA ALA A 468 -6.66 27.12 -12.53
C ALA A 468 -7.55 27.21 -11.29
N THR A 469 -7.26 26.41 -10.27
CA THR A 469 -7.96 26.40 -8.98
C THR A 469 -7.75 27.71 -8.22
N ASP A 470 -6.51 28.22 -8.17
CA ASP A 470 -6.18 29.51 -7.55
C ASP A 470 -6.85 30.67 -8.26
N ALA A 471 -6.86 30.68 -9.60
CA ALA A 471 -7.52 31.70 -10.39
C ALA A 471 -9.07 31.72 -10.21
N ALA A 472 -9.66 30.57 -9.92
CA ALA A 472 -11.09 30.45 -9.61
C ALA A 472 -11.43 30.81 -8.16
N SER A 473 -10.45 30.87 -7.29
CA SER A 473 -10.58 31.15 -5.85
C SER A 473 -10.64 32.65 -5.57
N LYS A 474 -11.45 33.06 -4.61
CA LYS A 474 -11.56 34.47 -4.19
C LYS A 474 -10.50 34.86 -3.18
N THR A 475 -9.97 33.90 -2.44
CA THR A 475 -8.98 34.05 -1.37
C THR A 475 -7.74 33.21 -1.62
N GLY A 476 -7.45 32.93 -2.90
CA GLY A 476 -6.29 32.18 -3.32
C GLY A 476 -4.96 32.91 -3.05
N LEU A 477 -3.86 32.27 -3.33
CA LEU A 477 -2.52 32.82 -3.12
C LEU A 477 -2.34 34.16 -3.83
N ARG A 478 -2.88 34.31 -5.04
CA ARG A 478 -2.81 35.58 -5.82
C ARG A 478 -3.41 36.79 -5.10
N THR A 479 -4.33 36.56 -4.15
CA THR A 479 -4.97 37.64 -3.40
C THR A 479 -4.33 37.88 -2.03
N LYS A 480 -3.60 36.90 -1.51
CA LYS A 480 -2.95 36.95 -0.19
C LYS A 480 -1.45 37.25 -0.30
N ALA A 481 -0.79 36.85 -1.39
CA ALA A 481 0.63 37.04 -1.56
C ALA A 481 1.00 38.46 -2.01
N ASP A 482 2.21 38.88 -1.69
CA ASP A 482 2.78 40.15 -2.14
C ASP A 482 2.86 40.21 -3.66
N LYS A 483 2.79 41.41 -4.20
CA LYS A 483 2.81 41.64 -5.65
C LYS A 483 4.04 41.06 -6.32
N GLU A 484 5.18 41.06 -5.67
CA GLU A 484 6.43 40.50 -6.14
C GLU A 484 6.34 38.98 -6.35
N ILE A 485 5.79 38.25 -5.38
CA ILE A 485 5.54 36.80 -5.46
C ILE A 485 4.62 36.51 -6.65
N VAL A 486 3.55 37.28 -6.82
CA VAL A 486 2.59 37.07 -7.92
C VAL A 486 3.25 37.33 -9.27
N GLU A 487 4.08 38.36 -9.39
CA GLU A 487 4.81 38.70 -10.63
C GLU A 487 5.82 37.59 -11.00
N ASN A 488 6.56 37.08 -10.02
CA ASN A 488 7.53 36.01 -10.23
C ASN A 488 6.84 34.69 -10.60
N LEU A 489 5.72 34.34 -9.95
CA LEU A 489 4.90 33.21 -10.35
C LEU A 489 4.37 33.34 -11.79
N GLU A 490 3.92 34.51 -12.20
CA GLU A 490 3.44 34.71 -13.57
C GLU A 490 4.58 34.60 -14.61
N LYS A 491 5.78 35.08 -14.28
CA LYS A 491 6.97 34.90 -15.12
C LYS A 491 7.32 33.41 -15.24
N ALA A 492 7.41 32.71 -14.10
CA ALA A 492 7.71 31.29 -14.06
C ALA A 492 6.70 30.44 -14.88
N HIS A 493 5.42 30.73 -14.78
CA HIS A 493 4.40 30.06 -15.61
C HIS A 493 4.54 30.35 -17.11
N LYS A 494 4.97 31.57 -17.48
CA LYS A 494 5.23 31.92 -18.89
C LYS A 494 6.44 31.15 -19.41
N THR A 495 7.51 31.03 -18.62
CA THR A 495 8.71 30.28 -18.94
C THR A 495 8.40 28.78 -19.06
N LEU A 496 7.66 28.21 -18.10
CA LEU A 496 7.22 26.81 -18.16
C LEU A 496 6.44 26.50 -19.45
N LYS A 497 5.52 27.37 -19.84
CA LYS A 497 4.77 27.23 -21.10
C LYS A 497 5.64 27.37 -22.34
N ALA A 498 6.68 28.21 -22.28
CA ALA A 498 7.65 28.37 -23.37
C ALA A 498 8.54 27.11 -23.50
N LEU A 499 9.02 26.55 -22.38
CA LEU A 499 9.80 25.32 -22.32
C LEU A 499 9.03 24.14 -22.93
N LYS A 500 7.75 23.98 -22.58
CA LYS A 500 6.86 22.96 -23.17
C LYS A 500 6.77 23.05 -24.70
N LYS A 501 6.66 24.25 -25.23
CA LYS A 501 6.63 24.48 -26.70
C LYS A 501 7.97 24.22 -27.37
N LEU A 502 9.07 24.50 -26.69
CA LEU A 502 10.42 24.28 -27.21
C LEU A 502 10.74 22.78 -27.19
N GLU A 503 10.41 22.07 -26.14
CA GLU A 503 10.60 20.62 -26.03
C GLU A 503 9.95 19.86 -27.21
N GLN A 504 8.71 20.23 -27.57
CA GLN A 504 8.00 19.61 -28.69
C GLN A 504 8.66 19.82 -30.06
N LYS A 505 9.55 20.80 -30.19
CA LYS A 505 10.23 21.16 -31.47
C LYS A 505 11.65 20.64 -31.56
N GLN A 506 12.23 20.12 -30.48
CA GLN A 506 13.65 19.73 -30.43
C GLN A 506 13.86 18.24 -30.66
N THR A 507 15.06 17.88 -31.07
CA THR A 507 15.55 16.49 -31.17
C THR A 507 15.87 15.91 -29.80
N ASP A 508 15.93 14.58 -29.67
CA ASP A 508 16.03 13.87 -28.41
C ASP A 508 17.21 14.31 -27.53
N SER A 509 18.36 14.63 -28.10
CA SER A 509 19.53 15.05 -27.31
C SER A 509 19.36 16.38 -26.58
N LYS A 510 18.53 17.31 -27.10
CA LYS A 510 18.23 18.59 -26.46
C LYS A 510 16.96 18.59 -25.62
N ARG A 511 16.22 17.48 -25.62
CA ARG A 511 14.98 17.37 -24.81
C ARG A 511 15.25 17.15 -23.32
N ALA A 512 16.29 16.39 -22.95
CA ALA A 512 16.59 16.09 -21.57
C ALA A 512 16.84 17.35 -20.73
N PRO A 513 17.71 18.29 -21.11
CA PRO A 513 17.87 19.55 -20.38
C PRO A 513 16.59 20.40 -20.31
N LEU A 514 15.78 20.46 -21.37
CA LEU A 514 14.53 21.21 -21.37
C LEU A 514 13.50 20.58 -20.41
N ARG A 515 13.45 19.24 -20.32
CA ARG A 515 12.62 18.53 -19.35
C ARG A 515 13.06 18.79 -17.92
N ALA A 516 14.36 18.83 -17.70
CA ALA A 516 14.94 19.12 -16.39
C ALA A 516 14.58 20.54 -15.93
N PHE A 517 14.77 21.56 -16.75
CA PHE A 517 14.32 22.93 -16.43
C PHE A 517 12.79 22.97 -16.20
N LYS A 518 12.02 22.29 -17.03
CA LYS A 518 10.57 22.21 -16.89
C LYS A 518 10.17 21.61 -15.53
N ALA A 519 10.86 20.56 -15.06
CA ALA A 519 10.63 19.94 -13.76
C ALA A 519 10.97 20.89 -12.61
N LEU A 520 12.11 21.60 -12.68
CA LEU A 520 12.50 22.57 -11.67
C LEU A 520 11.50 23.73 -11.56
N TYR A 521 11.11 24.34 -12.69
CA TYR A 521 10.08 25.37 -12.68
C TYR A 521 8.73 24.86 -12.13
N ALA A 522 8.30 23.67 -12.54
CA ALA A 522 7.05 23.09 -12.05
C ALA A 522 7.10 22.84 -10.54
N LEU A 523 8.22 22.32 -10.04
CA LEU A 523 8.43 22.10 -8.62
C LEU A 523 8.43 23.43 -7.85
N SER A 524 9.26 24.39 -8.26
CA SER A 524 9.36 25.69 -7.59
C SER A 524 8.01 26.42 -7.54
N ILE A 525 7.26 26.41 -8.64
CA ILE A 525 5.90 26.98 -8.69
C ILE A 525 4.99 26.28 -7.66
N LEU A 526 5.02 24.95 -7.57
CA LEU A 526 4.18 24.19 -6.64
C LEU A 526 4.53 24.50 -5.19
N LEU A 527 5.82 24.69 -4.88
CA LEU A 527 6.31 25.06 -3.55
C LEU A 527 5.84 26.45 -3.11
N VAL A 528 5.90 27.42 -3.99
CA VAL A 528 5.36 28.77 -3.72
C VAL A 528 3.85 28.70 -3.44
N TYR A 529 3.10 27.84 -4.17
CA TYR A 529 1.69 27.60 -3.86
C TYR A 529 1.46 26.86 -2.54
N ASN A 530 2.44 26.10 -2.06
CA ASN A 530 2.42 25.48 -0.73
C ASN A 530 2.71 26.47 0.41
N GLY A 531 3.16 27.69 0.09
CA GLY A 531 3.47 28.73 1.07
C GLY A 531 4.96 28.81 1.44
N GLU A 532 5.84 28.11 0.74
CA GLU A 532 7.29 28.16 0.95
C GLU A 532 7.85 29.45 0.31
N ALA A 533 7.95 30.52 1.11
CA ALA A 533 8.40 31.84 0.64
C ALA A 533 9.88 31.88 0.25
N ASP A 534 10.71 31.03 0.85
CA ASP A 534 12.15 30.87 0.59
C ASP A 534 12.47 30.31 -0.81
N VAL A 535 11.47 29.86 -1.54
CA VAL A 535 11.61 29.39 -2.93
C VAL A 535 11.48 30.51 -3.96
N VAL A 536 11.01 31.70 -3.55
CA VAL A 536 10.84 32.83 -4.49
C VAL A 536 12.18 33.30 -5.07
N PRO A 537 13.25 33.50 -4.27
CA PRO A 537 14.60 33.78 -4.82
C PRO A 537 15.10 32.68 -5.76
N VAL A 538 14.84 31.41 -5.44
CA VAL A 538 15.22 30.27 -6.30
C VAL A 538 14.58 30.35 -7.69
N LEU A 539 13.36 30.89 -7.82
CA LEU A 539 12.77 31.14 -9.14
C LEU A 539 13.52 32.18 -9.96
N GLU A 540 14.12 33.19 -9.32
CA GLU A 540 14.95 34.19 -9.98
C GLU A 540 16.28 33.60 -10.43
N ASP A 541 16.94 32.85 -9.56
CA ASP A 541 18.18 32.13 -9.89
C ASP A 541 17.97 31.12 -11.01
N LEU A 542 16.84 30.40 -10.98
CA LEU A 542 16.46 29.45 -12.04
C LEU A 542 16.24 30.16 -13.39
N GLU A 543 15.68 31.36 -13.39
CA GLU A 543 15.52 32.13 -14.61
C GLU A 543 16.88 32.59 -15.13
N LEU A 544 17.79 33.07 -14.27
CA LEU A 544 19.16 33.43 -14.66
C LEU A 544 19.92 32.22 -15.21
N CYS A 545 19.87 31.09 -14.50
CA CYS A 545 20.49 29.84 -14.94
C CYS A 545 19.96 29.38 -16.32
N TYR A 546 18.65 29.45 -16.54
CA TYR A 546 18.05 29.09 -17.83
C TYR A 546 18.48 30.04 -18.94
N GLN A 547 18.59 31.36 -18.67
CA GLN A 547 19.04 32.32 -19.68
C GLN A 547 20.51 32.14 -20.02
N SER A 548 21.39 31.83 -19.03
CA SER A 548 22.81 31.53 -19.28
C SER A 548 22.96 30.24 -20.09
N TRP A 549 22.26 29.19 -19.70
CA TRP A 549 22.25 27.92 -20.46
C TRP A 549 21.78 28.11 -21.91
N LYS A 550 20.76 28.93 -22.14
CA LYS A 550 20.24 29.24 -23.49
C LYS A 550 21.23 30.00 -24.37
N LYS A 551 22.07 30.85 -23.77
CA LYS A 551 23.12 31.57 -24.45
C LYS A 551 24.39 30.72 -24.69
N SER A 552 24.41 29.50 -24.17
CA SER A 552 25.59 28.63 -24.11
C SER A 552 26.70 29.21 -23.22
N GLU A 553 26.35 30.03 -22.24
CA GLU A 553 27.22 30.47 -21.17
C GLU A 553 27.28 29.35 -20.08
N ASP A 554 28.33 29.37 -19.27
CA ASP A 554 28.45 28.40 -18.19
C ASP A 554 27.35 28.61 -17.16
N ALA A 555 26.57 27.58 -16.89
CA ALA A 555 25.47 27.58 -15.93
C ALA A 555 25.62 26.47 -14.91
N SER A 556 26.76 25.75 -14.89
CA SER A 556 26.98 24.56 -14.09
C SER A 556 26.91 24.86 -12.60
N VAL A 557 27.69 25.82 -12.12
CA VAL A 557 27.78 26.20 -10.71
C VAL A 557 26.40 26.62 -10.19
N MET A 558 25.71 27.51 -10.88
CA MET A 558 24.41 28.01 -10.51
C MET A 558 23.36 26.91 -10.46
N LEU A 559 23.42 25.96 -11.41
CA LEU A 559 22.51 24.79 -11.38
C LEU A 559 22.81 23.87 -10.20
N VAL A 560 24.08 23.63 -9.91
CA VAL A 560 24.47 22.81 -8.73
C VAL A 560 23.99 23.47 -7.45
N GLU A 561 24.16 24.77 -7.26
CA GLU A 561 23.67 25.50 -6.09
C GLU A 561 22.13 25.38 -5.91
N ILE A 562 21.38 25.55 -7.01
CA ILE A 562 19.92 25.34 -6.99
C ILE A 562 19.59 23.90 -6.58
N LEU A 563 20.27 22.90 -7.12
CA LEU A 563 20.02 21.51 -6.77
C LEU A 563 20.38 21.19 -5.32
N LEU A 564 21.49 21.75 -4.82
CA LEU A 564 21.91 21.66 -3.42
C LEU A 564 20.88 22.27 -2.48
N SER A 565 20.30 23.41 -2.83
CA SER A 565 19.20 24.02 -2.08
C SER A 565 17.96 23.12 -2.03
N PHE A 566 17.61 22.41 -3.10
CA PHE A 566 16.50 21.48 -3.09
C PHE A 566 16.78 20.22 -2.28
N ILE A 567 17.99 19.65 -2.38
CA ILE A 567 18.31 18.43 -1.63
C ILE A 567 18.61 18.69 -0.14
N SER A 568 18.86 19.93 0.28
CA SER A 568 18.98 20.28 1.71
C SER A 568 17.67 20.04 2.46
N LYS A 569 16.53 20.26 1.79
CA LYS A 569 15.20 20.09 2.39
C LYS A 569 14.83 18.60 2.59
N PRO A 570 14.07 18.24 3.64
CA PRO A 570 13.77 16.85 3.99
C PRO A 570 12.76 16.13 3.05
N SER A 571 12.38 16.76 1.94
CA SER A 571 11.39 16.20 1.00
C SER A 571 11.98 15.18 0.03
N ALA A 572 11.33 14.03 -0.08
CA ALA A 572 11.71 12.98 -1.03
C ALA A 572 11.45 13.38 -2.49
N VAL A 573 10.41 14.18 -2.76
CA VAL A 573 10.11 14.70 -4.11
C VAL A 573 11.25 15.57 -4.61
N TYR A 574 11.77 16.46 -3.76
CA TYR A 574 12.86 17.36 -4.12
C TYR A 574 14.12 16.58 -4.48
N ARG A 575 14.47 15.57 -3.67
CA ARG A 575 15.58 14.66 -3.98
C ARG A 575 15.43 14.00 -5.34
N LYS A 576 14.24 13.42 -5.61
CA LYS A 576 14.02 12.68 -6.87
C LYS A 576 14.08 13.58 -8.09
N ILE A 577 13.51 14.78 -8.00
CA ILE A 577 13.60 15.76 -9.10
C ILE A 577 15.05 16.23 -9.25
N ALA A 578 15.75 16.57 -8.15
CA ALA A 578 17.15 16.98 -8.22
C ALA A 578 18.04 15.90 -8.83
N GLN A 579 17.86 14.62 -8.46
CA GLN A 579 18.60 13.51 -9.05
C GLN A 579 18.33 13.38 -10.57
N GLN A 580 17.08 13.45 -11.00
CA GLN A 580 16.73 13.35 -12.42
C GLN A 580 17.19 14.56 -13.24
N VAL A 581 17.16 15.75 -12.63
CA VAL A 581 17.72 16.95 -13.25
C VAL A 581 19.24 16.83 -13.37
N PHE A 582 19.90 16.46 -12.30
CA PHE A 582 21.36 16.27 -12.30
C PHE A 582 21.78 15.20 -13.31
N GLU A 583 21.02 14.11 -13.42
CA GLU A 583 21.23 13.08 -14.44
C GLU A 583 21.22 13.66 -15.87
N ALA A 584 20.36 14.64 -16.16
CA ALA A 584 20.27 15.27 -17.46
C ALA A 584 21.38 16.29 -17.75
N PHE A 585 22.07 16.78 -16.70
CA PHE A 585 23.13 17.80 -16.82
C PHE A 585 24.51 17.29 -16.40
N SER A 586 24.66 16.03 -16.00
CA SER A 586 25.92 15.46 -15.52
C SER A 586 27.09 15.69 -16.47
N SER A 587 26.84 15.64 -17.79
CA SER A 587 27.84 15.88 -18.82
C SER A 587 28.31 17.34 -18.97
N GLN A 588 27.61 18.28 -18.33
CA GLN A 588 27.92 19.72 -18.34
C GLN A 588 28.51 20.20 -17.01
N LEU A 589 28.73 19.29 -16.06
CA LEU A 589 29.35 19.61 -14.78
C LEU A 589 30.79 20.05 -15.00
N ASP A 590 31.15 21.19 -14.43
CA ASP A 590 32.52 21.74 -14.45
C ASP A 590 33.27 21.48 -13.11
N ALA A 591 34.51 21.89 -13.03
CA ALA A 591 35.33 21.67 -11.84
C ALA A 591 34.83 22.47 -10.63
N GLU A 592 34.28 23.67 -10.83
CA GLU A 592 33.80 24.56 -9.78
C GLU A 592 32.50 23.99 -9.16
N GLY A 593 31.56 23.52 -10.00
CA GLY A 593 30.36 22.87 -9.55
C GLY A 593 30.62 21.53 -8.83
N LEU A 594 31.65 20.77 -9.27
CA LEU A 594 32.09 19.59 -8.55
C LEU A 594 32.67 19.94 -7.19
N GLN A 595 33.52 20.98 -7.13
CA GLN A 595 34.15 21.45 -5.89
C GLN A 595 33.11 21.89 -4.85
N SER A 596 32.06 22.61 -5.29
CA SER A 596 30.97 23.01 -4.39
C SER A 596 30.28 21.82 -3.70
N MET A 597 30.15 20.70 -4.42
CA MET A 597 29.60 19.46 -3.81
C MET A 597 30.59 18.78 -2.86
N LEU A 598 31.90 18.80 -3.18
CA LEU A 598 32.93 18.23 -2.33
C LEU A 598 33.13 19.03 -1.04
N ASP A 599 33.04 20.35 -1.10
CA ASP A 599 33.17 21.25 0.06
C ASP A 599 32.09 20.95 1.13
N ILE A 600 30.90 20.52 0.72
CA ILE A 600 29.85 20.08 1.66
C ILE A 600 30.29 18.82 2.40
N LEU A 601 30.91 17.87 1.70
CA LEU A 601 31.34 16.61 2.28
C LEU A 601 32.50 16.78 3.29
N ASP A 602 33.27 17.85 3.15
CA ASP A 602 34.38 18.17 4.06
C ASP A 602 33.96 18.84 5.37
N LYS A 603 32.72 19.37 5.45
CA LYS A 603 32.22 19.98 6.68
C LYS A 603 32.05 18.98 7.82
N SER A 604 32.25 19.41 9.06
CA SER A 604 32.11 18.58 10.26
C SER A 604 30.67 18.14 10.53
N GLU A 605 30.47 16.96 11.11
CA GLU A 605 29.15 16.37 11.39
C GLU A 605 28.65 16.76 12.79
N ASN A 606 28.58 18.09 13.07
CA ASN A 606 28.16 18.68 14.34
C ASN A 606 27.41 20.01 14.12
N LEU A 607 27.01 20.65 15.21
CA LEU A 607 26.27 21.93 15.17
C LEU A 607 27.05 23.03 14.43
N SER A 608 28.37 23.10 14.58
CA SER A 608 29.21 24.08 13.86
C SER A 608 29.15 23.87 12.36
N GLY A 609 29.24 22.62 11.90
CA GLY A 609 29.11 22.31 10.48
C GLY A 609 27.71 22.62 9.92
N GLN A 610 26.66 22.45 10.74
CA GLN A 610 25.31 22.84 10.37
C GLN A 610 25.21 24.37 10.20
N GLN A 611 25.73 25.13 11.13
CA GLN A 611 25.78 26.59 11.08
C GLN A 611 26.54 27.08 9.85
N GLU A 612 27.70 26.52 9.56
CA GLU A 612 28.48 26.88 8.37
C GLU A 612 27.74 26.58 7.06
N LEU A 613 26.91 25.54 7.00
CA LEU A 613 26.19 25.17 5.80
C LEU A 613 24.85 25.90 5.61
N PHE A 614 24.16 26.25 6.70
CA PHE A 614 22.79 26.73 6.65
C PHE A 614 22.60 28.17 7.19
N GLU A 615 23.52 28.72 8.02
CA GLU A 615 23.40 30.05 8.62
C GLU A 615 24.05 31.19 7.81
N GLN A 616 24.71 30.93 6.69
CA GLN A 616 25.18 32.01 5.81
C GLN A 616 24.03 32.76 5.09
N ALA A 617 22.76 32.42 5.37
CA ALA A 617 21.59 33.03 4.73
C ALA A 617 20.74 33.95 5.61
N ASP A 618 20.97 34.07 6.92
CA ASP A 618 20.10 34.83 7.82
C ASP A 618 20.88 35.87 8.65
N ASP A 619 21.28 36.96 7.97
CA ASP A 619 21.44 38.26 8.64
C ASP A 619 20.16 39.10 8.42
N ALA A 620 19.01 38.67 8.95
CA ALA A 620 17.82 39.52 9.13
C ALA A 620 16.76 38.84 10.04
N GLU A 621 16.74 39.32 11.27
CA GLU A 621 15.56 39.51 12.15
C GLU A 621 14.78 38.32 12.68
N GLU A 622 15.07 38.01 13.91
CA GLU A 622 14.28 37.73 15.11
C GLU A 622 12.76 37.53 15.01
N ASP A 623 12.35 36.58 15.85
CA ASP A 623 11.04 36.38 16.48
C ASP A 623 9.96 35.60 15.70
N GLY A 624 9.83 34.32 16.07
CA GLY A 624 8.67 33.49 15.73
C GLY A 624 8.68 32.17 16.49
N GLU A 625 7.85 32.05 17.51
CA GLU A 625 7.59 30.87 18.32
C GLU A 625 7.49 29.62 17.48
N SER A 626 8.41 28.66 17.67
CA SER A 626 8.33 27.35 17.08
C SER A 626 7.36 26.47 17.88
N GLY A 627 6.17 26.31 17.35
CA GLY A 627 5.26 25.25 17.77
C GLY A 627 5.85 23.88 17.39
N SER A 628 6.15 23.08 18.38
CA SER A 628 6.60 21.72 18.19
C SER A 628 5.44 20.86 17.71
N ASP A 629 5.38 20.56 16.43
CA ASP A 629 4.54 19.49 15.89
C ASP A 629 5.27 18.13 16.00
N GLU A 630 4.90 17.39 17.03
CA GLU A 630 5.16 15.95 17.15
C GLU A 630 4.31 15.18 16.12
N ASP A 631 4.71 15.13 14.86
CA ASP A 631 4.11 14.21 13.87
C ASP A 631 5.04 13.91 12.68
N ALA A 632 6.35 13.86 12.90
CA ALA A 632 7.34 13.51 11.88
C ALA A 632 7.92 12.10 12.04
N SER A 633 7.18 11.14 12.61
CA SER A 633 7.63 9.76 12.77
C SER A 633 6.96 8.77 11.80
N ASP A 634 6.86 9.15 10.52
CA ASP A 634 6.55 8.20 9.46
C ASP A 634 7.58 8.30 8.31
N VAL A 635 8.85 8.30 8.68
CA VAL A 635 9.90 7.93 7.73
C VAL A 635 9.98 6.41 7.75
N GLU A 636 9.07 5.74 7.03
CA GLU A 636 9.33 4.38 6.61
C GLU A 636 10.67 4.37 5.87
N MET A 637 11.68 3.80 6.52
CA MET A 637 12.88 3.32 5.85
C MET A 637 12.39 2.33 4.80
N ILE A 638 12.25 2.78 3.57
CA ILE A 638 12.13 1.88 2.43
C ILE A 638 13.50 1.22 2.34
N ASP A 639 13.56 0.02 2.85
CA ASP A 639 14.60 -0.95 2.52
C ASP A 639 14.51 -1.13 0.99
N GLY A 640 15.33 -0.40 0.29
CA GLY A 640 15.51 -0.57 -1.15
C GLY A 640 16.30 -1.85 -1.32
N GLU A 641 15.61 -2.96 -1.50
CA GLU A 641 16.17 -4.07 -2.26
C GLU A 641 16.45 -3.53 -3.67
N ASP A 642 17.62 -2.96 -3.80
CA ASP A 642 18.23 -2.65 -5.09
C ASP A 642 18.74 -4.01 -5.61
N ASP A 643 17.90 -4.62 -6.44
CA ASP A 643 18.23 -5.80 -7.23
C ASP A 643 19.31 -5.40 -8.24
N SER A 644 20.53 -5.25 -7.75
CA SER A 644 21.70 -5.10 -8.57
C SER A 644 22.35 -6.47 -8.73
N ASP A 645 21.88 -7.21 -9.72
CA ASP A 645 22.69 -8.25 -10.37
C ASP A 645 23.98 -7.62 -10.94
N VAL A 646 24.92 -7.35 -10.05
CA VAL A 646 26.31 -7.19 -10.42
C VAL A 646 26.93 -8.59 -10.36
N GLU A 647 26.93 -9.27 -11.50
CA GLU A 647 27.84 -10.39 -11.68
C GLU A 647 29.27 -9.87 -11.40
N VAL A 648 29.74 -10.13 -10.20
CA VAL A 648 31.15 -9.96 -9.84
C VAL A 648 31.88 -11.12 -10.50
N ASP A 649 32.68 -10.74 -11.49
CA ASP A 649 33.62 -11.67 -12.14
C ASP A 649 34.48 -12.34 -11.05
N SER A 650 34.19 -13.61 -10.79
CA SER A 650 34.74 -14.38 -9.69
C SER A 650 36.10 -14.96 -10.09
N ASP A 651 37.14 -14.15 -9.95
CA ASP A 651 38.52 -14.66 -9.91
C ASP A 651 39.31 -14.10 -8.71
N VAL A 652 38.69 -14.09 -7.53
CA VAL A 652 39.42 -14.00 -6.26
C VAL A 652 38.65 -14.77 -5.20
N GLU A 653 39.17 -15.90 -4.79
CA GLU A 653 38.67 -16.65 -3.64
C GLU A 653 38.66 -15.75 -2.37
N ILE A 654 37.46 -15.53 -1.84
CA ILE A 654 37.26 -14.87 -0.56
C ILE A 654 37.48 -15.93 0.52
N VAL A 655 38.56 -15.79 1.29
CA VAL A 655 38.72 -16.52 2.54
C VAL A 655 37.81 -15.83 3.57
N ASP A 656 36.73 -16.49 3.87
CA ASP A 656 35.77 -16.09 4.90
C ASP A 656 36.36 -16.48 6.26
N ASP A 657 36.82 -15.48 7.03
CA ASP A 657 37.17 -15.66 8.42
C ASP A 657 36.21 -14.85 9.27
N ALA A 658 35.14 -15.55 9.68
CA ALA A 658 34.11 -15.02 10.56
C ALA A 658 34.61 -15.09 12.01
N GLU A 659 34.96 -13.96 12.59
CA GLU A 659 34.97 -13.83 14.03
C GLU A 659 34.26 -12.56 14.48
N SER A 660 33.17 -12.80 15.21
CA SER A 660 32.31 -11.85 15.89
C SER A 660 33.09 -11.15 17.01
N GLY A 661 33.06 -9.83 16.99
CA GLY A 661 33.51 -9.01 18.09
C GLY A 661 32.71 -7.73 18.16
N ALA A 662 31.61 -7.77 18.91
CA ALA A 662 30.97 -6.56 19.38
C ALA A 662 31.89 -5.86 20.37
N SER A 663 32.27 -4.64 20.06
CA SER A 663 32.71 -3.68 21.08
C SER A 663 32.09 -2.33 20.72
N GLU A 664 31.13 -1.97 21.50
CA GLU A 664 30.67 -0.61 21.68
C GLU A 664 31.88 0.19 22.18
N ASP A 665 32.38 1.12 21.39
CA ASP A 665 33.31 2.13 21.85
C ASP A 665 32.70 3.51 21.57
N ASP A 666 32.05 4.02 22.61
CA ASP A 666 31.38 5.32 22.72
C ASP A 666 32.40 6.27 23.40
N SER A 667 33.46 6.65 22.68
CA SER A 667 34.54 7.46 23.31
C SER A 667 35.09 8.65 22.51
N ASP A 668 34.41 9.06 21.39
CA ASP A 668 34.87 10.24 20.64
C ASP A 668 33.92 11.45 20.69
N GLU A 669 32.92 11.47 21.60
CA GLU A 669 32.05 12.64 21.81
C GLU A 669 32.59 13.67 22.83
N GLU A 670 33.78 13.46 23.43
CA GLU A 670 34.21 14.32 24.53
C GLU A 670 35.10 15.52 24.15
N ALA A 671 35.63 15.61 22.93
CA ALA A 671 36.64 16.65 22.64
C ALA A 671 36.05 18.03 22.23
N ASP A 672 34.86 18.09 21.61
CA ASP A 672 34.23 19.37 21.22
C ASP A 672 33.21 19.89 22.25
N ALA A 673 32.95 19.10 23.28
CA ALA A 673 32.04 19.47 24.37
C ALA A 673 32.75 20.24 25.52
N GLU A 674 34.04 20.14 25.66
CA GLU A 674 34.76 20.71 26.79
C GLU A 674 34.79 22.22 26.79
N ASP A 675 34.91 22.93 25.66
CA ASP A 675 34.90 24.41 25.61
C ASP A 675 33.54 25.02 25.83
N ALA A 676 32.44 24.31 25.48
CA ALA A 676 31.09 24.77 25.72
C ALA A 676 30.57 24.41 27.12
N GLU A 677 31.07 23.32 27.72
CA GLU A 677 30.77 22.93 29.09
C GLU A 677 31.45 23.89 30.11
N ASP A 678 32.62 24.45 29.81
CA ASP A 678 33.30 25.40 30.71
C ASP A 678 32.56 26.74 30.84
N ALA A 679 32.01 27.30 29.76
CA ALA A 679 31.23 28.52 29.80
C ALA A 679 29.89 28.35 30.55
N ASP A 680 29.21 27.23 30.35
CA ASP A 680 27.96 26.86 31.02
C ASP A 680 28.23 26.49 32.50
N LEU A 681 29.41 25.98 32.83
CA LEU A 681 29.85 25.71 34.19
C LEU A 681 30.06 26.99 34.95
N GLU A 682 30.77 27.98 34.35
CA GLU A 682 30.97 29.32 34.94
C GLU A 682 29.66 30.06 35.19
N ASP A 683 28.71 30.05 34.28
CA ASP A 683 27.42 30.70 34.44
C ASP A 683 26.56 30.00 35.52
N PHE A 684 26.61 28.66 35.56
CA PHE A 684 25.97 27.86 36.60
C PHE A 684 26.60 28.13 37.98
N GLU A 685 27.95 28.17 38.10
CA GLU A 685 28.67 28.48 39.34
C GLU A 685 28.34 29.91 39.82
N ASN A 686 28.24 30.88 38.91
CA ASN A 686 27.85 32.24 39.20
C ASN A 686 26.40 32.32 39.71
N LYS A 687 25.45 31.64 39.08
CA LYS A 687 24.05 31.57 39.53
C LYS A 687 23.92 30.84 40.86
N LEU A 688 24.68 29.78 41.05
CA LEU A 688 24.71 29.03 42.29
C LEU A 688 25.34 29.84 43.43
N ALA A 689 26.45 30.57 43.16
CA ALA A 689 27.10 31.45 44.11
C ALA A 689 26.19 32.66 44.52
N LEU A 690 25.43 33.17 43.56
CA LEU A 690 24.46 34.24 43.81
C LEU A 690 23.28 33.73 44.66
N ALA A 691 22.80 32.55 44.42
CA ALA A 691 21.73 31.92 45.18
C ALA A 691 22.17 31.56 46.60
N LEU A 692 23.40 31.13 46.78
CA LEU A 692 23.99 30.81 48.08
C LEU A 692 24.55 32.05 48.82
N LYS A 693 24.49 33.24 48.20
CA LYS A 693 25.08 34.49 48.71
C LYS A 693 26.56 34.37 49.15
N THR A 694 27.27 33.44 48.55
CA THR A 694 28.70 33.28 48.74
C THR A 694 29.44 34.02 47.61
N GLN A 695 30.29 34.99 47.96
CA GLN A 695 31.23 35.63 47.01
C GLN A 695 32.38 34.66 46.75
N LYS A 696 32.89 34.65 45.51
CA LYS A 696 34.12 33.93 45.17
C LYS A 696 35.24 34.33 46.17
N PRO A 697 35.95 33.37 46.72
CA PRO A 697 37.06 33.72 47.63
C PRO A 697 38.15 34.41 46.82
N THR A 698 38.30 35.73 47.00
CA THR A 698 39.55 36.45 46.75
C THR A 698 40.51 36.07 47.91
N GLU A 699 41.71 35.60 47.57
CA GLU A 699 42.73 35.27 48.50
C GLU A 699 42.98 36.42 49.51
N GLY A 700 42.60 36.17 50.77
CA GLY A 700 43.03 37.01 51.93
C GLY A 700 41.86 37.72 52.62
N ASP A 701 40.95 37.00 53.27
CA ASP A 701 40.38 37.50 54.53
C ASP A 701 39.78 36.32 55.33
N SER A 702 40.31 36.11 56.50
CA SER A 702 39.84 35.15 57.49
C SER A 702 39.01 35.88 58.52
N ASP A 703 37.67 35.89 58.35
CA ASP A 703 36.73 36.02 59.45
C ASP A 703 35.32 35.83 58.87
N PHE A 704 34.82 34.60 58.84
CA PHE A 704 33.40 34.34 58.52
C PHE A 704 32.71 33.82 59.77
N ASP A 705 31.77 34.61 60.30
CA ASP A 705 30.87 34.27 61.37
C ASP A 705 29.79 33.33 60.81
N GLU A 706 29.83 32.03 61.19
CA GLU A 706 28.80 31.08 60.88
C GLU A 706 27.52 31.42 61.70
N SER A 707 26.61 32.19 61.11
CA SER A 707 25.26 32.30 61.63
C SER A 707 24.40 31.19 60.99
N ASP A 708 23.94 30.27 61.77
CA ASP A 708 22.99 29.22 61.37
C ASP A 708 21.77 29.83 60.65
N MET A 709 21.48 29.35 59.44
CA MET A 709 20.32 29.68 58.66
C MET A 709 19.07 29.13 59.35
N ASP A 710 18.03 29.94 59.44
CA ASP A 710 16.71 29.59 59.95
C ASP A 710 15.99 28.62 58.97
N ASP A 711 15.18 27.72 59.49
CA ASP A 711 14.44 26.67 58.71
C ASP A 711 13.63 27.25 57.55
N ASP A 712 13.03 28.44 57.75
CA ASP A 712 12.26 29.15 56.68
C ASP A 712 13.17 29.67 55.56
N GLN A 713 14.40 30.05 55.87
CA GLN A 713 15.40 30.50 54.86
C GLN A 713 15.95 29.32 54.09
N MET A 714 16.10 28.16 54.73
CA MET A 714 16.56 26.93 54.07
C MET A 714 15.50 26.40 53.11
N MET A 715 14.22 26.48 53.47
CA MET A 715 13.09 26.05 52.62
C MET A 715 12.92 26.96 51.39
N ALA A 716 13.18 28.28 51.53
CA ALA A 716 13.17 29.22 50.39
C ALA A 716 14.37 28.98 49.45
N LEU A 717 15.51 28.62 50.02
CA LEU A 717 16.74 28.30 49.26
C LEU A 717 16.59 27.01 48.44
N GLU A 718 15.91 26.00 49.00
CA GLU A 718 15.65 24.72 48.36
C GLU A 718 14.82 24.87 47.07
N GLY A 719 13.83 25.79 47.09
CA GLY A 719 13.03 26.13 45.91
C GLY A 719 13.88 26.80 44.79
N HIS A 720 14.80 27.69 45.16
CA HIS A 720 15.69 28.36 44.20
C HIS A 720 16.75 27.38 43.63
N LEU A 721 17.35 26.56 44.45
CA LEU A 721 18.30 25.55 44.02
C LEU A 721 17.64 24.54 43.10
N THR A 722 16.43 24.07 43.43
CA THR A 722 15.68 23.13 42.58
C THR A 722 15.37 23.73 41.21
N SER A 723 15.05 25.06 41.13
CA SER A 723 14.81 25.74 39.86
C SER A 723 16.10 25.81 39.01
N ILE A 724 17.23 26.19 39.59
CA ILE A 724 18.53 26.31 38.93
C ILE A 724 18.99 24.94 38.40
N PHE A 725 18.87 23.86 39.20
CA PHE A 725 19.19 22.51 38.76
C PHE A 725 18.25 21.99 37.69
N THR A 726 16.96 22.37 37.75
CA THR A 726 15.95 21.97 36.73
C THR A 726 16.21 22.69 35.40
N GLU A 727 16.58 23.98 35.47
CA GLU A 727 16.93 24.79 34.29
C GLU A 727 18.20 24.28 33.64
N ARG A 728 19.25 23.96 34.41
CA ARG A 728 20.46 23.30 33.87
C ARG A 728 20.16 21.94 33.18
N LYS A 729 19.34 21.11 33.82
CA LYS A 729 18.94 19.81 33.24
C LYS A 729 18.17 19.96 31.95
N LYS A 730 17.28 20.98 31.84
CA LYS A 730 16.58 21.31 30.60
C LYS A 730 17.53 21.80 29.52
N ASN A 731 18.43 22.73 29.83
CA ASN A 731 19.37 23.31 28.86
C ASN A 731 20.37 22.26 28.34
N THR A 732 20.90 21.42 29.22
CA THR A 732 21.81 20.31 28.81
C THR A 732 21.07 19.28 27.96
N SER A 733 19.80 18.97 28.27
CA SER A 733 18.98 18.05 27.47
C SER A 733 18.65 18.63 26.09
N ASN A 734 18.33 19.92 25.99
CA ASN A 734 18.06 20.60 24.73
C ASN A 734 19.31 20.66 23.86
N LYS A 735 20.47 21.09 24.40
CA LYS A 735 21.74 21.11 23.63
C LYS A 735 22.16 19.73 23.10
N LYS A 736 21.99 18.66 23.88
CA LYS A 736 22.24 17.29 23.38
C LYS A 736 21.27 16.87 22.29
N LYS A 737 20.01 17.28 22.38
CA LYS A 737 18.99 17.04 21.33
C LYS A 737 19.33 17.84 20.07
N ASP A 738 19.65 19.12 20.24
CA ASP A 738 20.00 20.01 19.12
C ASP A 738 21.25 19.54 18.37
N ASN A 739 22.31 19.09 19.10
CA ASN A 739 23.49 18.49 18.48
C ASN A 739 23.19 17.18 17.74
N LYS A 740 22.30 16.34 18.29
CA LYS A 740 21.91 15.09 17.63
C LYS A 740 21.11 15.38 16.36
N ASP A 741 20.17 16.30 16.43
CA ASP A 741 19.34 16.68 15.29
C ASP A 741 20.20 17.37 14.20
N ALA A 742 21.17 18.20 14.62
CA ALA A 742 22.16 18.82 13.73
C ALA A 742 23.01 17.78 13.01
N LYS A 743 23.55 16.80 13.74
CA LYS A 743 24.35 15.71 13.19
C LYS A 743 23.54 14.89 12.17
N GLU A 744 22.30 14.56 12.50
CA GLU A 744 21.40 13.81 11.63
C GLU A 744 21.08 14.59 10.34
N ASN A 745 20.82 15.88 10.43
CA ASN A 745 20.57 16.75 9.28
C ASN A 745 21.77 16.81 8.33
N ILE A 746 22.99 16.98 8.85
CA ILE A 746 24.21 17.00 8.04
C ILE A 746 24.46 15.65 7.39
N VAL A 747 24.35 14.56 8.16
CA VAL A 747 24.52 13.20 7.66
C VAL A 747 23.54 12.94 6.52
N ASN A 748 22.28 13.33 6.68
CA ASN A 748 21.27 13.20 5.64
C ASN A 748 21.59 14.07 4.42
N PHE A 749 22.09 15.27 4.61
CA PHE A 749 22.48 16.13 3.50
C PHE A 749 23.70 15.60 2.73
N LYS A 750 24.77 15.20 3.44
CA LYS A 750 25.93 14.55 2.84
C LYS A 750 25.56 13.28 2.05
N ASN A 751 24.66 12.46 2.61
CA ASN A 751 24.14 11.28 1.90
C ASN A 751 23.45 11.64 0.58
N ARG A 752 22.72 12.75 0.53
CA ARG A 752 22.04 13.20 -0.69
C ARG A 752 23.01 13.77 -1.72
N VAL A 753 24.08 14.44 -1.27
CA VAL A 753 25.18 14.90 -2.15
C VAL A 753 25.91 13.69 -2.74
N LEU A 754 26.20 12.67 -1.94
CA LEU A 754 26.80 11.42 -2.42
C LEU A 754 25.94 10.70 -3.46
N ASP A 755 24.59 10.82 -3.39
CA ASP A 755 23.71 10.29 -4.45
C ASP A 755 23.95 11.00 -5.79
N LEU A 756 24.08 12.31 -5.79
CA LEU A 756 24.38 13.07 -7.02
C LEU A 756 25.76 12.72 -7.56
N LEU A 757 26.78 12.67 -6.70
CA LEU A 757 28.13 12.29 -7.11
C LEU A 757 28.18 10.84 -7.65
N THR A 758 27.35 9.94 -7.10
CA THR A 758 27.24 8.57 -7.60
C THR A 758 26.64 8.53 -9.01
N ILE A 759 25.64 9.37 -9.30
CA ILE A 759 25.09 9.52 -10.65
C ILE A 759 26.19 10.01 -11.61
N PHE A 760 26.95 11.05 -11.23
CA PHE A 760 28.06 11.59 -12.02
C PHE A 760 29.14 10.52 -12.29
N ALA A 761 29.62 9.87 -11.25
CA ALA A 761 30.66 8.83 -11.35
C ALA A 761 30.23 7.63 -12.22
N LYS A 762 28.93 7.32 -12.29
CA LYS A 762 28.38 6.23 -13.08
C LYS A 762 28.18 6.62 -14.55
N GLN A 763 27.68 7.81 -14.82
CA GLN A 763 27.35 8.26 -16.18
C GLN A 763 28.55 8.83 -16.92
N GLU A 764 29.33 9.66 -16.23
CA GLU A 764 30.48 10.39 -16.79
C GLU A 764 31.83 9.78 -16.37
N HIS A 765 31.85 8.46 -16.19
CA HIS A 765 33.02 7.72 -15.66
C HIS A 765 34.30 7.91 -16.54
N SER A 766 34.20 8.36 -17.77
CA SER A 766 35.33 8.69 -18.64
C SER A 766 35.79 10.16 -18.54
N ASN A 767 35.04 11.01 -17.85
CA ASN A 767 35.37 12.41 -17.66
C ASN A 767 36.56 12.55 -16.69
N LYS A 768 37.51 13.45 -17.03
CA LYS A 768 38.70 13.71 -16.20
C LYS A 768 38.35 14.12 -14.75
N LEU A 769 37.27 14.88 -14.55
CA LEU A 769 36.82 15.35 -13.23
C LEU A 769 36.46 14.22 -12.28
N THR A 770 36.22 13.01 -12.79
CA THR A 770 35.95 11.87 -11.91
C THR A 770 37.16 11.41 -11.10
N LEU A 771 38.36 11.75 -11.53
CA LEU A 771 39.59 11.50 -10.76
C LEU A 771 39.65 12.33 -9.49
N ASP A 772 39.08 13.54 -9.53
CA ASP A 772 39.01 14.43 -8.36
C ASP A 772 38.10 13.91 -7.25
N LEU A 773 37.26 12.90 -7.53
CA LEU A 773 36.45 12.22 -6.53
C LEU A 773 37.28 11.25 -5.66
N VAL A 774 38.38 10.70 -6.17
CA VAL A 774 39.06 9.56 -5.56
C VAL A 774 39.59 9.90 -4.15
N LEU A 775 40.37 10.97 -4.04
CA LEU A 775 40.98 11.36 -2.77
C LEU A 775 39.97 11.86 -1.75
N PRO A 776 39.02 12.77 -2.10
CA PRO A 776 37.98 13.21 -1.16
C PRO A 776 37.10 12.07 -0.63
N MET A 777 36.76 11.08 -1.47
CA MET A 777 35.98 9.93 -0.97
C MET A 777 36.78 9.07 0.02
N ILE A 778 38.05 8.84 -0.23
CA ILE A 778 38.92 8.11 0.71
C ILE A 778 39.05 8.88 2.03
N THR A 779 39.31 10.17 1.96
CA THR A 779 39.40 11.05 3.14
C THR A 779 38.08 11.07 3.92
N LEU A 780 36.94 11.18 3.23
CA LEU A 780 35.61 11.12 3.85
C LEU A 780 35.38 9.80 4.59
N ILE A 781 35.78 8.65 4.00
CA ILE A 781 35.66 7.34 4.66
C ILE A 781 36.49 7.29 5.95
N ARG A 782 37.63 8.01 6.03
CA ARG A 782 38.48 8.09 7.21
C ARG A 782 37.91 9.04 8.27
N THR A 783 37.38 10.20 7.86
CA THR A 783 37.02 11.29 8.77
C THR A 783 35.59 11.25 9.30
N THR A 784 34.66 10.63 8.55
CA THR A 784 33.25 10.56 8.97
C THR A 784 33.03 9.68 10.19
N THR A 785 32.19 10.14 11.09
CA THR A 785 31.69 9.33 12.24
C THR A 785 30.47 8.47 11.85
N SER A 786 29.87 8.71 10.67
CA SER A 786 28.68 8.01 10.19
C SER A 786 29.04 6.81 9.34
N LYS A 787 28.73 5.59 9.82
CA LYS A 787 28.89 4.37 9.04
C LYS A 787 28.18 4.43 7.70
N GLN A 788 27.00 5.04 7.65
CA GLN A 788 26.19 5.17 6.43
C GLN A 788 26.91 6.01 5.34
N ILE A 789 27.55 7.12 5.73
CA ILE A 789 28.34 7.95 4.81
C ILE A 789 29.55 7.17 4.32
N SER A 790 30.27 6.50 5.23
CA SER A 790 31.45 5.71 4.92
C SER A 790 31.13 4.58 3.91
N ASP A 791 30.08 3.80 4.16
CA ASP A 791 29.65 2.72 3.27
C ASP A 791 29.22 3.27 1.88
N LYS A 792 28.54 4.42 1.85
CA LYS A 792 28.08 5.05 0.62
C LYS A 792 29.21 5.64 -0.21
N ALA A 793 30.17 6.30 0.43
CA ALA A 793 31.37 6.82 -0.24
C ALA A 793 32.19 5.67 -0.86
N PHE A 794 32.32 4.55 -0.13
CA PHE A 794 32.96 3.35 -0.65
C PHE A 794 32.17 2.75 -1.82
N GLY A 795 30.84 2.68 -1.71
CA GLY A 795 29.94 2.24 -2.78
C GLY A 795 30.06 3.10 -4.06
N LEU A 796 30.22 4.43 -3.91
CA LEU A 796 30.48 5.33 -5.02
C LEU A 796 31.76 4.95 -5.76
N LEU A 797 32.89 4.78 -5.05
CA LEU A 797 34.16 4.35 -5.63
C LEU A 797 34.03 2.99 -6.35
N GLN A 798 33.33 2.04 -5.75
CA GLN A 798 33.08 0.73 -6.38
C GLN A 798 32.29 0.84 -7.67
N GLN A 799 31.22 1.63 -7.69
CA GLN A 799 30.39 1.84 -8.87
C GLN A 799 31.16 2.57 -9.96
N PHE A 800 31.98 3.57 -9.60
CA PHE A 800 32.87 4.28 -10.52
C PHE A 800 33.85 3.32 -11.20
N PHE A 801 34.62 2.57 -10.39
CA PHE A 801 35.61 1.62 -10.93
C PHE A 801 34.94 0.49 -11.73
N GLY A 802 33.77 0.05 -11.28
CA GLY A 802 32.96 -0.95 -11.97
C GLY A 802 32.47 -0.46 -13.34
N ALA A 803 32.01 0.81 -13.45
CA ALA A 803 31.59 1.43 -14.70
C ALA A 803 32.75 1.50 -15.68
N CYS A 804 33.94 1.96 -15.26
CA CYS A 804 35.15 1.99 -16.09
C CYS A 804 35.58 0.60 -16.57
N ASN A 805 35.57 -0.38 -15.71
CA ASN A 805 35.94 -1.75 -16.08
C ASN A 805 34.94 -2.39 -17.07
N LYS A 806 33.63 -2.14 -16.88
CA LYS A 806 32.56 -2.66 -17.75
C LYS A 806 32.58 -2.03 -19.14
N SER A 807 32.74 -0.71 -19.22
CA SER A 807 32.82 0.04 -20.47
C SER A 807 34.17 -0.08 -21.16
N LYS A 808 35.22 -0.46 -20.41
CA LYS A 808 36.65 -0.40 -20.84
C LYS A 808 37.10 1.01 -21.21
N GLN A 809 36.42 2.02 -20.68
CA GLN A 809 36.78 3.42 -20.82
C GLN A 809 37.21 3.96 -19.47
N PHE A 810 38.42 4.49 -19.40
CA PHE A 810 38.97 5.09 -18.19
C PHE A 810 38.93 6.61 -18.32
N PRO A 811 38.96 7.35 -17.19
CA PRO A 811 39.03 8.79 -17.21
C PRO A 811 40.19 9.30 -18.08
N GLU A 812 39.94 10.33 -18.87
CA GLU A 812 40.97 11.03 -19.60
C GLU A 812 41.86 11.79 -18.61
N ALA A 813 43.17 11.61 -18.70
CA ALA A 813 44.17 12.36 -17.93
C ALA A 813 45.00 13.20 -18.86
N ASP A 814 45.12 14.51 -18.58
CA ASP A 814 45.88 15.42 -19.40
C ASP A 814 47.38 15.13 -19.33
N GLU A 815 47.88 14.78 -18.14
CA GLU A 815 49.29 14.38 -17.90
C GLU A 815 49.36 13.16 -16.97
N ALA A 816 50.21 12.20 -17.26
CA ALA A 816 50.52 11.07 -16.43
C ALA A 816 51.09 11.49 -15.04
N SER A 817 51.74 12.63 -14.97
CA SER A 817 52.27 13.24 -13.72
C SER A 817 51.17 13.54 -12.69
N GLU A 818 49.98 13.98 -13.14
CA GLU A 818 48.82 14.25 -12.25
C GLU A 818 48.27 12.96 -11.62
N VAL A 819 48.10 11.95 -12.45
CA VAL A 819 47.64 10.64 -11.94
C VAL A 819 48.67 9.99 -11.02
N LEU A 820 49.95 10.18 -11.30
CA LEU A 820 51.03 9.68 -10.43
C LEU A 820 51.07 10.42 -9.09
N ALA A 821 50.85 11.75 -9.12
CA ALA A 821 50.71 12.54 -7.88
C ALA A 821 49.51 12.10 -7.06
N LEU A 822 48.37 11.84 -7.72
CA LEU A 822 47.18 11.31 -7.04
C LEU A 822 47.44 9.91 -6.45
N LEU A 823 48.19 9.04 -7.14
CA LEU A 823 48.58 7.75 -6.61
C LEU A 823 49.44 7.91 -5.36
N HIS A 824 50.37 8.87 -5.34
CA HIS A 824 51.17 9.19 -4.14
C HIS A 824 50.27 9.65 -2.98
N SER A 825 49.30 10.55 -3.24
CA SER A 825 48.36 11.03 -2.22
C SER A 825 47.53 9.87 -1.65
N VAL A 826 47.08 8.94 -2.50
CA VAL A 826 46.38 7.73 -2.05
C VAL A 826 47.30 6.85 -1.19
N HIS A 827 48.62 6.74 -1.54
CA HIS A 827 49.57 6.02 -0.73
C HIS A 827 49.86 6.73 0.63
N ASP A 828 49.75 8.06 0.69
CA ASP A 828 49.81 8.81 1.95
C ASP A 828 48.60 8.48 2.84
N GLU A 829 47.40 8.40 2.27
CA GLU A 829 46.20 7.95 3.00
C GLU A 829 46.30 6.49 3.51
N ILE A 830 46.99 5.60 2.77
CA ILE A 830 47.22 4.21 3.21
C ILE A 830 48.04 4.17 4.52
N ARG A 831 48.90 5.18 4.76
CA ARG A 831 49.68 5.31 5.98
C ARG A 831 48.87 5.76 7.18
N ALA A 832 47.76 6.40 6.95
CA ALA A 832 46.88 6.88 8.01
C ALA A 832 46.18 5.70 8.73
N ASN A 833 46.11 5.81 10.05
CA ASN A 833 45.36 4.80 10.84
C ASN A 833 43.86 4.95 10.57
N ALA A 834 43.21 3.87 10.10
CA ALA A 834 41.83 3.93 9.75
C ALA A 834 41.13 2.56 9.72
N SER A 835 39.84 2.57 9.45
CA SER A 835 39.01 1.38 9.41
C SER A 835 39.40 0.38 8.31
N LYS A 836 38.93 -0.87 8.43
CA LYS A 836 39.09 -1.89 7.37
C LYS A 836 38.52 -1.42 6.03
N LEU A 837 37.38 -0.67 6.08
CA LEU A 837 36.73 -0.13 4.90
C LEU A 837 37.61 0.91 4.18
N HIS A 838 38.26 1.80 4.97
CA HIS A 838 39.19 2.79 4.45
C HIS A 838 40.39 2.11 3.77
N SER A 839 41.01 1.11 4.41
CA SER A 839 42.11 0.36 3.82
C SER A 839 41.74 -0.34 2.51
N ASN A 840 40.51 -0.88 2.41
CA ASN A 840 40.00 -1.47 1.18
C ASN A 840 39.76 -0.40 0.08
N ALA A 841 39.24 0.77 0.46
CA ALA A 841 39.07 1.89 -0.46
C ALA A 841 40.41 2.35 -1.04
N CYS A 842 41.41 2.54 -0.19
CA CYS A 842 42.78 2.91 -0.58
C CYS A 842 43.42 1.87 -1.51
N SER A 843 43.30 0.59 -1.19
CA SER A 843 43.85 -0.51 -1.99
C SER A 843 43.25 -0.54 -3.40
N ARG A 844 41.93 -0.49 -3.49
CA ARG A 844 41.22 -0.49 -4.78
C ARG A 844 41.48 0.77 -5.61
N SER A 845 41.53 1.94 -4.97
CA SER A 845 41.83 3.21 -5.63
C SER A 845 43.26 3.26 -6.15
N SER A 846 44.24 2.80 -5.35
CA SER A 846 45.66 2.66 -5.75
C SER A 846 45.77 1.77 -7.00
N LEU A 847 45.12 0.60 -6.98
CA LEU A 847 45.13 -0.33 -8.12
C LEU A 847 44.43 0.28 -9.34
N PHE A 848 43.34 1.03 -9.15
CA PHE A 848 42.60 1.68 -10.24
C PHE A 848 43.48 2.74 -10.93
N LEU A 849 44.16 3.60 -10.16
CA LEU A 849 45.09 4.61 -10.70
C LEU A 849 46.29 3.97 -11.42
N ALA A 850 46.82 2.87 -10.86
CA ALA A 850 47.86 2.08 -11.51
C ALA A 850 47.43 1.56 -12.89
N LYS A 851 46.18 1.08 -13.01
CA LYS A 851 45.60 0.64 -14.28
C LYS A 851 45.51 1.80 -15.29
N ILE A 852 45.09 2.99 -14.86
CA ILE A 852 45.03 4.17 -15.71
C ILE A 852 46.41 4.51 -16.24
N LEU A 853 47.43 4.63 -15.38
CA LEU A 853 48.82 4.94 -15.75
C LEU A 853 49.38 3.97 -16.79
N VAL A 854 49.22 2.69 -16.55
CA VAL A 854 49.73 1.64 -17.46
C VAL A 854 48.95 1.59 -18.76
N ASN A 855 47.65 1.93 -18.75
CA ASN A 855 46.87 2.06 -20.00
C ASN A 855 47.23 3.29 -20.82
N LEU A 856 47.67 4.39 -20.18
CA LEU A 856 48.18 5.59 -20.88
C LEU A 856 49.49 5.30 -21.64
N ASP A 857 50.49 4.78 -20.95
CA ASP A 857 51.71 4.27 -21.55
C ASP A 857 52.27 3.10 -20.71
N PRO A 858 52.48 1.91 -21.29
CA PRO A 858 53.08 0.76 -20.57
C PRO A 858 54.43 1.05 -19.87
N LYS A 859 55.14 2.12 -20.29
CA LYS A 859 56.40 2.53 -19.62
C LYS A 859 56.18 2.98 -18.16
N HIS A 860 55.02 3.56 -17.84
CA HIS A 860 54.66 3.99 -16.49
C HIS A 860 54.54 2.83 -15.51
N TYR A 861 54.51 1.59 -16.03
CA TYR A 861 54.57 0.42 -15.12
C TYR A 861 55.78 0.45 -14.19
N SER A 862 56.95 0.98 -14.67
CA SER A 862 58.13 1.13 -13.83
C SER A 862 57.91 2.10 -12.67
N ASP A 863 57.35 3.27 -12.97
CA ASP A 863 57.10 4.32 -12.01
C ASP A 863 56.08 3.86 -10.93
N VAL A 864 55.04 3.17 -11.38
CA VAL A 864 54.03 2.57 -10.48
C VAL A 864 54.65 1.48 -9.61
N ALA A 865 55.48 0.61 -10.20
CA ALA A 865 56.17 -0.46 -9.44
C ALA A 865 57.14 0.13 -8.40
N ASP A 866 57.80 1.24 -8.70
CA ASP A 866 58.66 1.94 -7.73
C ASP A 866 57.86 2.51 -6.55
N CYS A 867 56.67 3.06 -6.81
CA CYS A 867 55.73 3.56 -5.79
C CYS A 867 55.35 2.41 -4.81
N TYR A 868 54.88 1.25 -5.34
CA TYR A 868 54.52 0.10 -4.52
C TYR A 868 55.73 -0.52 -3.79
N SER A 869 56.90 -0.53 -4.46
CA SER A 869 58.13 -1.01 -3.84
C SER A 869 58.54 -0.12 -2.67
N ASN A 870 58.40 1.18 -2.78
CA ASN A 870 58.72 2.11 -1.69
C ASN A 870 57.74 1.93 -0.53
N LEU A 871 56.45 1.82 -0.79
CA LEU A 871 55.43 1.56 0.22
C LEU A 871 55.67 0.22 0.94
N GLN A 872 56.13 -0.82 0.20
CA GLN A 872 56.45 -2.13 0.79
C GLN A 872 57.71 -2.08 1.65
N LYS A 873 58.73 -1.30 1.25
CA LYS A 873 59.94 -1.09 2.07
C LYS A 873 59.60 -0.38 3.37
N GLU A 874 58.76 0.62 3.35
CA GLU A 874 58.26 1.35 4.52
C GLU A 874 57.50 0.40 5.47
N TRP A 875 56.54 -0.35 4.92
CA TRP A 875 55.75 -1.34 5.66
C TRP A 875 56.66 -2.35 6.37
N TYR A 876 57.72 -2.82 5.68
CA TYR A 876 58.64 -3.80 6.27
C TYR A 876 59.61 -3.19 7.31
N ALA A 877 59.98 -1.93 7.12
CA ALA A 877 60.93 -1.22 7.99
C ALA A 877 60.28 -0.79 9.33
N ASP A 878 58.99 -0.53 9.36
CA ASP A 878 58.27 -0.09 10.56
C ASP A 878 57.36 -1.21 11.10
N PRO A 879 57.70 -1.83 12.24
CA PRO A 879 56.85 -2.85 12.86
C PRO A 879 55.47 -2.36 13.35
N LYS A 880 55.27 -1.02 13.43
CA LYS A 880 54.02 -0.40 13.82
C LYS A 880 53.23 0.11 12.62
N SER A 881 53.67 -0.17 11.41
CA SER A 881 53.01 0.26 10.21
C SER A 881 51.56 -0.22 10.14
N GLN A 882 50.63 0.67 9.83
CA GLN A 882 49.18 0.39 9.68
C GLN A 882 48.83 -0.07 8.25
N ILE A 883 49.79 -0.13 7.36
CA ILE A 883 49.63 -0.54 5.98
C ILE A 883 49.15 -2.00 5.91
N GLN A 884 48.01 -2.22 5.27
CA GLN A 884 47.44 -3.55 5.12
C GLN A 884 48.10 -4.31 3.96
N PRO A 885 48.51 -5.56 4.15
CA PRO A 885 49.17 -6.37 3.10
C PRO A 885 48.33 -6.61 1.85
N SER A 886 47.01 -6.44 1.93
CA SER A 886 46.06 -6.56 0.79
C SER A 886 46.43 -5.66 -0.39
N VAL A 887 46.95 -4.45 -0.14
CA VAL A 887 47.44 -3.52 -1.16
C VAL A 887 48.47 -4.16 -2.08
N PHE A 888 49.46 -4.84 -1.49
CA PHE A 888 50.49 -5.51 -2.27
C PHE A 888 49.99 -6.75 -2.98
N THR A 889 49.07 -7.46 -2.36
CA THR A 889 48.46 -8.68 -2.95
C THR A 889 47.63 -8.35 -4.17
N GLU A 890 46.80 -7.33 -4.13
CA GLU A 890 45.96 -6.88 -5.26
C GLU A 890 46.86 -6.39 -6.42
N TRP A 891 47.85 -5.55 -6.13
CA TRP A 891 48.83 -5.11 -7.12
C TRP A 891 49.55 -6.26 -7.81
N THR A 892 50.09 -7.21 -7.00
CA THR A 892 50.83 -8.37 -7.51
C THR A 892 49.96 -9.28 -8.37
N SER A 893 48.73 -9.54 -7.94
CA SER A 893 47.75 -10.35 -8.68
C SER A 893 47.42 -9.73 -10.03
N TRP A 894 47.16 -8.42 -10.06
CA TRP A 894 46.91 -7.69 -11.30
C TRP A 894 48.14 -7.68 -12.21
N SER A 895 49.34 -7.45 -11.68
CA SER A 895 50.59 -7.44 -12.45
C SER A 895 50.85 -8.79 -13.14
N ILE A 896 50.59 -9.91 -12.44
CA ILE A 896 50.72 -11.25 -13.02
C ILE A 896 49.70 -11.47 -14.16
N THR A 897 48.48 -11.00 -14.00
CA THR A 897 47.39 -11.12 -15.01
C THR A 897 47.72 -10.31 -16.23
N THR A 898 48.15 -9.06 -16.05
CA THR A 898 48.51 -8.15 -17.16
C THR A 898 49.71 -8.70 -17.95
N LYS A 899 50.72 -9.26 -17.29
CA LYS A 899 51.84 -9.91 -17.98
C LYS A 899 51.41 -11.11 -18.82
N LYS A 900 50.43 -11.88 -18.42
CA LYS A 900 49.88 -13.01 -19.19
C LYS A 900 49.15 -12.57 -20.45
N HIS A 901 48.56 -11.41 -20.42
CA HIS A 901 47.80 -10.86 -21.58
C HIS A 901 48.72 -10.13 -22.59
N ASN A 902 49.90 -9.64 -22.15
CA ASN A 902 50.87 -8.97 -23.02
C ASN A 902 51.90 -9.95 -23.66
N ASN A 903 51.89 -11.21 -23.31
CA ASN A 903 52.61 -12.28 -23.96
C ASN A 903 51.66 -13.15 -24.80
#